data_467b58174d0bee50ca61f8f447bc80d5
#
_entry.id   467b58174d0bee50ca61f8f447bc80d5
#
_cell.length_a   1.000
_cell.length_b   1.000
_cell.length_c   1.000
_cell.angle_alpha   90.00
_cell.angle_beta   90.00
_cell.angle_gamma   90.00
#
_symmetry.space_group_name_H-M   'P 1'
#
loop_
_entity.id
_entity.type
_entity.pdbx_description
1 polymer ?
#
loop_
_entity_poly.entity_id
_entity_poly.type
_entity_poly.pdbx_seq_one_letter_code
_entity_poly.pdbx_strand_id
1 'polypeptide(L)'
;MNEESGEAVEAGNILNQPLNEEMKTSYINYAMSVIIGRALPDARDGLKPVHRRVLYGMHEGGHTSEKKFSKSARSVGEVMGKYHPHGDQSIYDTMVRMAQEFSLRYPLIDGQGNFGSIDGDPPAAMRYTESRLDKISKHMLEDIEKKTVDFQPNFDDSEMEPSVLPARLPNLLLNGSDGIAVGMATRIPPHNLTEVAGAIRLHVSRILEEGDENKGMPSVSIKEYMSHVTGPDFPTGATIHGVDGIEDMYTDGKGRFHVRSKCDVYDDSNGKKIVINEIPYQVKKADMLVHIAELVTKGTIIGIRDIRDESSKEGIRVVIEVKNNADPHAVLNQLFKSSRLQESYSANMMGILDGRPVLLTLPVMIHTYVEHRELVVEKRAQFELEKAEARAHILEGLVKAQARIDDVITVGKASSSREQFEAVLQGNETMSGIASFDFTEPQAKAIAERRLYQLSRLDVEKVENEHNELKIKIADLQDIIASRVRRLDILIQELNEMVEKHGDERRSDIDPMPLSMDREDLIEERAIVITLTNDNYIRHLPAESFRMQNRGGKGMKGVQTKNEDFPTTLLTCFSKDRLLIFTNRPAIKKVKDKEGNETEVPYIEGRVYGLRAWETPRGSRTSKGGHIRNVIGLKDDETVVSIVPLTKELIDDPGDNFLAFATQRGIIKKSLLSHYIKINRNGKKAINLADGDELISVRPGTDEDNVVMVSSNGLATRFMLNAVNSQGRVSSGVRGLKLKDNAKLVGMIITNDENTSVLTLSEQGMGKRTRIGTGDSIPIMKDGEPVLDPEGKPKMGTDGYRLAKNRGGSGVKTMNLNDGDAISRVHQIPDLEDQLFLLSRKGTVIRLSASQTKETSGRSSKGTRVMELRNKEKNGFIDELIYSARMPAELAEQIITEQDTGESTEEE
;
A
#
# COMPACT_ATOMS: atom_id res chain seq x y z
N MET A 1 20.03 -6.76 86.09
CA MET A 1 20.89 -6.34 84.91
C MET A 1 20.97 -7.56 84.02
N ASN A 2 20.12 -7.65 83.03
CA ASN A 2 20.12 -8.71 82.02
C ASN A 2 20.57 -8.05 80.75
N GLU A 3 21.70 -8.49 80.20
CA GLU A 3 22.14 -8.16 78.88
C GLU A 3 21.31 -8.98 77.87
N GLU A 4 20.53 -8.31 77.06
CA GLU A 4 19.90 -8.89 75.89
C GLU A 4 20.97 -9.04 74.80
N SER A 5 21.25 -10.27 74.45
CA SER A 5 22.03 -10.65 73.29
C SER A 5 21.23 -10.33 72.04
N GLY A 6 21.59 -9.22 71.39
CA GLY A 6 21.10 -8.95 70.05
C GLY A 6 21.65 -9.98 69.05
N GLU A 7 20.82 -10.84 68.52
CA GLU A 7 21.15 -11.63 67.33
C GLU A 7 21.48 -10.69 66.16
N ALA A 8 22.75 -10.73 65.73
CA ALA A 8 23.14 -10.07 64.50
C ALA A 8 22.46 -10.77 63.32
N VAL A 9 21.56 -10.07 62.67
CA VAL A 9 21.05 -10.48 61.35
C VAL A 9 22.25 -10.58 60.41
N GLU A 10 22.61 -11.78 59.99
CA GLU A 10 23.62 -12.00 58.95
C GLU A 10 23.25 -11.16 57.75
N ALA A 11 24.04 -10.17 57.41
CA ALA A 11 23.94 -9.39 56.19
C ALA A 11 24.11 -10.36 55.05
N GLY A 12 23.04 -10.67 54.32
CA GLY A 12 23.05 -11.47 53.11
C GLY A 12 24.13 -10.97 52.14
N ASN A 13 24.79 -11.88 51.45
CA ASN A 13 25.80 -11.57 50.44
C ASN A 13 25.31 -10.52 49.48
N ILE A 14 25.76 -9.28 49.60
CA ILE A 14 25.49 -8.21 48.63
C ILE A 14 26.42 -8.46 47.42
N LEU A 15 25.83 -8.98 46.36
CA LEU A 15 26.51 -9.13 45.08
C LEU A 15 26.47 -7.80 44.33
N ASN A 16 27.63 -7.22 44.04
CA ASN A 16 27.71 -6.03 43.17
C ASN A 16 27.53 -6.46 41.70
N GLN A 17 26.35 -6.22 41.16
CA GLN A 17 26.04 -6.46 39.76
C GLN A 17 25.95 -5.13 39.01
N PRO A 18 26.75 -4.95 37.91
CA PRO A 18 26.65 -3.74 37.10
C PRO A 18 25.23 -3.55 36.53
N LEU A 19 24.64 -2.38 36.72
CA LEU A 19 23.30 -2.06 36.25
C LEU A 19 23.06 -2.39 34.76
N ASN A 20 24.09 -2.20 33.91
CA ASN A 20 24.06 -2.48 32.50
C ASN A 20 23.90 -3.98 32.19
N GLU A 21 24.51 -4.84 32.97
CA GLU A 21 24.41 -6.29 32.81
C GLU A 21 23.08 -6.81 33.32
N GLU A 22 22.65 -6.33 34.49
CA GLU A 22 21.31 -6.64 35.01
C GLU A 22 20.21 -6.23 34.06
N MET A 23 20.25 -4.98 33.55
CA MET A 23 19.27 -4.50 32.58
C MET A 23 19.27 -5.32 31.28
N LYS A 24 20.44 -5.71 30.76
CA LYS A 24 20.51 -6.57 29.57
C LYS A 24 19.87 -7.92 29.80
N THR A 25 20.24 -8.58 30.90
CA THR A 25 19.71 -9.91 31.23
C THR A 25 18.23 -9.88 31.49
N SER A 26 17.74 -8.93 32.29
CA SER A 26 16.33 -8.77 32.60
C SER A 26 15.52 -8.40 31.35
N TYR A 27 16.05 -7.53 30.48
CA TYR A 27 15.38 -7.18 29.23
C TYR A 27 15.32 -8.34 28.23
N ILE A 28 16.39 -9.11 28.10
CA ILE A 28 16.42 -10.32 27.25
C ILE A 28 15.41 -11.34 27.77
N ASN A 29 15.39 -11.61 29.07
CA ASN A 29 14.46 -12.55 29.69
C ASN A 29 13.00 -12.09 29.49
N TYR A 30 12.73 -10.81 29.70
CA TYR A 30 11.41 -10.23 29.42
C TYR A 30 11.04 -10.35 27.93
N ALA A 31 11.96 -9.99 27.03
CA ALA A 31 11.72 -10.08 25.60
C ALA A 31 11.44 -11.52 25.17
N MET A 32 12.23 -12.49 25.63
CA MET A 32 12.01 -13.91 25.33
C MET A 32 10.67 -14.39 25.87
N SER A 33 10.31 -14.03 27.11
CA SER A 33 9.00 -14.38 27.68
C SER A 33 7.83 -13.81 26.87
N VAL A 34 7.94 -12.56 26.41
CA VAL A 34 6.89 -11.93 25.61
C VAL A 34 6.86 -12.52 24.18
N ILE A 35 7.99 -12.82 23.56
CA ILE A 35 8.07 -13.36 22.21
C ILE A 35 7.53 -14.79 22.18
N ILE A 36 8.10 -15.68 22.97
CA ILE A 36 7.78 -17.13 22.93
C ILE A 36 6.53 -17.43 23.77
N GLY A 37 6.41 -16.85 24.95
CA GLY A 37 5.38 -17.17 25.91
C GLY A 37 4.06 -16.38 25.77
N ARG A 38 3.95 -15.41 24.83
CA ARG A 38 2.77 -14.54 24.80
C ARG A 38 2.28 -14.13 23.42
N ALA A 39 3.16 -13.55 22.57
CA ALA A 39 2.72 -12.76 21.42
C ALA A 39 2.67 -13.54 20.11
N LEU A 40 3.58 -14.49 19.90
CA LEU A 40 3.69 -15.22 18.65
C LEU A 40 2.98 -16.59 18.71
N PRO A 41 2.37 -17.05 17.60
CA PRO A 41 1.78 -18.37 17.50
C PRO A 41 2.85 -19.44 17.28
N ASP A 42 2.63 -20.66 17.78
CA ASP A 42 3.40 -21.85 17.39
C ASP A 42 3.02 -22.25 15.96
N ALA A 43 4.02 -22.55 15.13
CA ALA A 43 3.80 -22.88 13.72
C ALA A 43 3.01 -24.18 13.52
N ARG A 44 3.06 -25.12 14.51
CA ARG A 44 2.44 -26.46 14.45
C ARG A 44 0.92 -26.42 14.66
N ASP A 45 0.44 -25.69 15.70
CA ASP A 45 -0.99 -25.61 16.05
C ASP A 45 -1.63 -24.24 15.81
N GLY A 46 -0.83 -23.22 15.43
CA GLY A 46 -1.30 -21.86 15.15
C GLY A 46 -1.79 -21.09 16.36
N LEU A 47 -1.50 -21.54 17.56
CA LEU A 47 -2.02 -20.95 18.81
C LEU A 47 -0.95 -20.20 19.58
N LYS A 48 -1.36 -19.11 20.21
CA LYS A 48 -0.60 -18.50 21.31
C LYS A 48 -0.86 -19.30 22.59
N PRO A 49 0.03 -19.22 23.61
CA PRO A 49 -0.15 -19.96 24.87
C PRO A 49 -1.52 -19.73 25.52
N VAL A 50 -2.04 -18.51 25.55
CA VAL A 50 -3.35 -18.22 26.13
C VAL A 50 -4.49 -18.93 25.37
N HIS A 51 -4.47 -18.97 24.04
CA HIS A 51 -5.49 -19.66 23.25
C HIS A 51 -5.45 -21.17 23.53
N ARG A 52 -4.25 -21.76 23.55
CA ARG A 52 -4.05 -23.18 23.84
C ARG A 52 -4.57 -23.54 25.22
N ARG A 53 -4.25 -22.74 26.24
CA ARG A 53 -4.71 -22.92 27.62
C ARG A 53 -6.22 -22.80 27.76
N VAL A 54 -6.85 -21.86 27.03
CA VAL A 54 -8.31 -21.73 27.01
C VAL A 54 -8.97 -22.98 26.39
N LEU A 55 -8.50 -23.42 25.22
CA LEU A 55 -9.08 -24.60 24.57
C LEU A 55 -8.89 -25.87 25.42
N TYR A 56 -7.68 -26.06 25.95
CA TYR A 56 -7.39 -27.22 26.79
C TYR A 56 -8.17 -27.16 28.12
N GLY A 57 -8.20 -26.03 28.82
CA GLY A 57 -8.95 -25.87 30.07
C GLY A 57 -10.47 -26.06 29.89
N MET A 58 -11.03 -25.60 28.78
CA MET A 58 -12.45 -25.86 28.45
C MET A 58 -12.69 -27.34 28.14
N HIS A 59 -11.75 -28.04 27.53
CA HIS A 59 -11.83 -29.47 27.27
C HIS A 59 -11.80 -30.26 28.56
N GLU A 60 -10.82 -30.01 29.44
CA GLU A 60 -10.71 -30.66 30.75
C GLU A 60 -11.91 -30.37 31.65
N GLY A 61 -12.43 -29.12 31.62
CA GLY A 61 -13.64 -28.72 32.30
C GLY A 61 -14.94 -29.34 31.75
N GLY A 62 -14.84 -30.12 30.63
CA GLY A 62 -15.97 -30.77 29.97
C GLY A 62 -16.91 -29.79 29.26
N HIS A 63 -16.45 -28.60 28.88
CA HIS A 63 -17.23 -27.58 28.15
C HIS A 63 -17.18 -27.82 26.62
N THR A 64 -17.44 -29.06 26.20
CA THR A 64 -17.39 -29.51 24.79
C THR A 64 -18.65 -29.12 24.02
N SER A 65 -18.57 -29.15 22.68
CA SER A 65 -19.70 -28.82 21.78
C SER A 65 -20.95 -29.69 21.98
N GLU A 66 -20.78 -30.89 22.54
CA GLU A 66 -21.85 -31.85 22.80
C GLU A 66 -22.59 -31.59 24.12
N LYS A 67 -22.00 -30.76 24.97
CA LYS A 67 -22.55 -30.39 26.28
C LYS A 67 -23.37 -29.10 26.22
N LYS A 68 -24.14 -28.87 27.27
CA LYS A 68 -24.87 -27.60 27.45
C LYS A 68 -23.90 -26.44 27.65
N PHE A 69 -24.32 -25.26 27.21
CA PHE A 69 -23.58 -24.01 27.50
C PHE A 69 -23.37 -23.84 29.02
N SER A 70 -22.22 -23.32 29.38
CA SER A 70 -21.86 -22.96 30.74
C SER A 70 -21.51 -21.46 30.81
N LYS A 71 -21.67 -20.86 31.98
CA LYS A 71 -21.27 -19.45 32.17
C LYS A 71 -19.82 -19.26 31.84
N SER A 72 -19.51 -18.25 31.03
CA SER A 72 -18.14 -17.95 30.59
C SER A 72 -17.20 -17.70 31.78
N ALA A 73 -17.74 -17.12 32.88
CA ALA A 73 -17.00 -16.92 34.11
C ALA A 73 -16.46 -18.22 34.74
N ARG A 74 -17.13 -19.35 34.52
CA ARG A 74 -16.66 -20.67 34.99
C ARG A 74 -15.41 -21.11 34.21
N SER A 75 -15.48 -21.08 32.88
CA SER A 75 -14.34 -21.44 32.04
C SER A 75 -13.14 -20.52 32.30
N VAL A 76 -13.38 -19.20 32.45
CA VAL A 76 -12.34 -18.23 32.79
C VAL A 76 -11.68 -18.57 34.13
N GLY A 77 -12.49 -18.89 35.15
CA GLY A 77 -11.99 -19.26 36.51
C GLY A 77 -11.15 -20.53 36.48
N GLU A 78 -11.57 -21.56 35.75
CA GLU A 78 -10.85 -22.81 35.60
C GLU A 78 -9.51 -22.61 34.89
N VAL A 79 -9.47 -21.87 33.81
CA VAL A 79 -8.25 -21.54 33.05
C VAL A 79 -7.29 -20.69 33.87
N MET A 80 -7.79 -19.66 34.58
CA MET A 80 -7.00 -18.78 35.42
C MET A 80 -6.37 -19.52 36.59
N GLY A 81 -7.14 -20.36 37.22
CA GLY A 81 -6.69 -21.08 38.41
C GLY A 81 -5.68 -22.20 38.13
N LYS A 82 -5.77 -22.85 36.97
CA LYS A 82 -4.95 -24.01 36.68
C LYS A 82 -3.78 -23.73 35.71
N TYR A 83 -3.97 -22.83 34.74
CA TYR A 83 -3.02 -22.74 33.58
C TYR A 83 -2.51 -21.36 33.29
N HIS A 84 -3.31 -20.30 33.52
CA HIS A 84 -2.93 -18.96 33.04
C HIS A 84 -2.97 -17.92 34.16
N PRO A 85 -1.84 -17.62 34.84
CA PRO A 85 -1.78 -16.76 36.05
C PRO A 85 -1.82 -15.27 35.70
N HIS A 86 -2.85 -14.85 34.95
CA HIS A 86 -3.05 -13.46 34.51
C HIS A 86 -4.51 -13.03 34.80
N GLY A 87 -4.81 -11.75 34.60
CA GLY A 87 -6.14 -11.20 34.86
C GLY A 87 -7.25 -11.91 34.09
N ASP A 88 -8.38 -12.15 34.75
CA ASP A 88 -9.58 -12.79 34.22
C ASP A 88 -10.10 -12.10 32.94
N GLN A 89 -10.01 -10.77 32.86
CA GLN A 89 -10.46 -10.02 31.70
C GLN A 89 -9.67 -10.41 30.43
N SER A 90 -8.34 -10.64 30.54
CA SER A 90 -7.52 -11.02 29.38
C SER A 90 -7.88 -12.39 28.82
N ILE A 91 -8.24 -13.33 29.71
CA ILE A 91 -8.72 -14.66 29.34
C ILE A 91 -10.09 -14.56 28.69
N TYR A 92 -11.00 -13.77 29.29
CA TYR A 92 -12.33 -13.55 28.73
C TYR A 92 -12.29 -12.88 27.36
N ASP A 93 -11.49 -11.83 27.18
CA ASP A 93 -11.34 -11.15 25.88
C ASP A 93 -10.80 -12.09 24.80
N THR A 94 -9.92 -13.03 25.20
CA THR A 94 -9.43 -14.10 24.30
C THR A 94 -10.54 -15.04 23.90
N MET A 95 -11.36 -15.49 24.87
CA MET A 95 -12.54 -16.33 24.60
C MET A 95 -13.53 -15.61 23.67
N VAL A 96 -13.79 -14.34 23.94
CA VAL A 96 -14.68 -13.49 23.13
C VAL A 96 -14.20 -13.44 21.67
N ARG A 97 -12.92 -13.18 21.44
CA ARG A 97 -12.37 -13.16 20.07
C ARG A 97 -12.51 -14.50 19.36
N MET A 98 -12.31 -15.60 20.08
CA MET A 98 -12.46 -16.95 19.51
C MET A 98 -13.91 -17.32 19.20
N ALA A 99 -14.90 -16.58 19.73
CA ALA A 99 -16.32 -16.77 19.47
C ALA A 99 -16.90 -15.81 18.41
N GLN A 100 -16.14 -14.78 17.98
CA GLN A 100 -16.63 -13.76 17.04
C GLN A 100 -16.45 -14.19 15.60
N GLU A 101 -17.54 -14.34 14.85
CA GLU A 101 -17.55 -14.72 13.42
C GLU A 101 -16.93 -13.66 12.50
N PHE A 102 -16.83 -12.42 12.94
CA PHE A 102 -16.15 -11.32 12.23
C PHE A 102 -14.67 -11.18 12.60
N SER A 103 -14.19 -11.91 13.64
CA SER A 103 -12.79 -11.90 14.08
C SER A 103 -12.01 -13.12 13.62
N LEU A 104 -12.60 -14.32 13.69
CA LEU A 104 -12.02 -15.57 13.21
C LEU A 104 -12.78 -16.09 11.99
N ARG A 105 -12.03 -16.59 11.01
CA ARG A 105 -12.63 -17.20 9.82
C ARG A 105 -13.36 -18.50 10.15
N TYR A 106 -12.82 -19.25 11.12
CA TYR A 106 -13.41 -20.47 11.70
C TYR A 106 -13.39 -20.32 13.23
N PRO A 107 -14.50 -19.85 13.86
CA PRO A 107 -14.59 -19.71 15.31
C PRO A 107 -14.32 -20.99 16.05
N LEU A 108 -13.57 -20.88 17.17
CA LEU A 108 -13.20 -22.04 18.00
C LEU A 108 -14.07 -22.17 19.25
N ILE A 109 -14.83 -21.14 19.58
CA ILE A 109 -15.76 -21.13 20.73
C ILE A 109 -17.15 -20.78 20.20
N ASP A 110 -18.14 -21.55 20.68
CA ASP A 110 -19.56 -21.30 20.47
C ASP A 110 -20.07 -20.47 21.67
N GLY A 111 -20.53 -19.25 21.38
CA GLY A 111 -20.95 -18.27 22.38
C GLY A 111 -22.45 -18.01 22.36
N GLN A 112 -23.07 -17.98 23.54
CA GLN A 112 -24.47 -17.56 23.70
C GLN A 112 -24.57 -16.27 24.54
N GLY A 113 -25.21 -15.26 23.96
CA GLY A 113 -25.34 -13.95 24.56
C GLY A 113 -24.64 -12.87 23.72
N ASN A 114 -24.30 -11.74 24.32
CA ASN A 114 -23.61 -10.66 23.65
C ASN A 114 -22.08 -10.83 23.76
N PHE A 115 -21.45 -11.24 22.67
CA PHE A 115 -19.99 -11.35 22.49
C PHE A 115 -19.38 -10.17 21.71
N GLY A 116 -20.02 -8.99 21.76
CA GLY A 116 -19.60 -7.83 21.00
C GLY A 116 -20.20 -7.79 19.60
N SER A 117 -19.91 -6.70 18.89
CA SER A 117 -20.41 -6.50 17.51
C SER A 117 -19.32 -5.95 16.58
N ILE A 118 -19.59 -5.99 15.26
CA ILE A 118 -18.73 -5.38 14.24
C ILE A 118 -18.69 -3.85 14.35
N ASP A 119 -19.62 -3.25 15.09
CA ASP A 119 -19.64 -1.82 15.42
C ASP A 119 -18.58 -1.45 16.47
N GLY A 120 -18.00 -2.46 17.12
CA GLY A 120 -17.00 -2.27 18.17
C GLY A 120 -17.60 -2.19 19.55
N ASP A 121 -18.88 -2.57 19.74
CA ASP A 121 -19.49 -2.71 21.03
C ASP A 121 -18.76 -3.75 21.86
N PRO A 122 -18.53 -3.50 23.16
CA PRO A 122 -17.90 -4.47 24.03
C PRO A 122 -18.83 -5.67 24.31
N PRO A 123 -18.27 -6.84 24.62
CA PRO A 123 -19.07 -7.97 25.08
C PRO A 123 -19.73 -7.68 26.41
N ALA A 124 -20.81 -8.36 26.71
CA ALA A 124 -21.39 -8.34 28.06
C ALA A 124 -20.40 -8.97 29.05
N ALA A 125 -20.49 -8.61 30.33
CA ALA A 125 -19.65 -9.19 31.37
C ALA A 125 -19.79 -10.72 31.41
N MET A 126 -18.69 -11.46 31.67
CA MET A 126 -18.58 -12.92 31.61
C MET A 126 -19.60 -13.68 32.48
N ARG A 127 -20.19 -13.04 33.48
CA ARG A 127 -21.27 -13.61 34.31
C ARG A 127 -22.60 -13.72 33.58
N TYR A 128 -22.80 -12.97 32.48
CA TYR A 128 -24.02 -12.97 31.68
C TYR A 128 -23.91 -13.88 30.44
N THR A 129 -22.71 -13.95 29.83
CA THR A 129 -22.47 -14.77 28.67
C THR A 129 -22.29 -16.24 29.01
N GLU A 130 -22.59 -17.11 28.08
CA GLU A 130 -22.38 -18.54 28.17
C GLU A 130 -21.55 -19.01 26.97
N SER A 131 -20.71 -20.02 27.20
CA SER A 131 -19.77 -20.51 26.19
C SER A 131 -19.58 -22.02 26.27
N ARG A 132 -19.16 -22.62 25.16
CA ARG A 132 -18.66 -23.97 25.02
C ARG A 132 -17.69 -24.02 23.84
N LEU A 133 -16.94 -25.10 23.70
CA LEU A 133 -16.12 -25.31 22.51
C LEU A 133 -17.02 -25.44 21.27
N ASP A 134 -16.62 -24.85 20.14
CA ASP A 134 -17.29 -25.07 18.86
C ASP A 134 -17.02 -26.50 18.36
N LYS A 135 -17.84 -26.99 17.43
CA LYS A 135 -17.69 -28.31 16.80
C LYS A 135 -16.34 -28.49 16.11
N ILE A 136 -15.83 -27.43 15.46
CA ILE A 136 -14.55 -27.48 14.78
C ILE A 136 -13.38 -27.60 15.75
N SER A 137 -13.49 -27.06 16.98
CA SER A 137 -12.45 -27.14 18.01
C SER A 137 -12.16 -28.57 18.45
N LYS A 138 -13.09 -29.51 18.24
CA LYS A 138 -12.84 -30.94 18.49
C LYS A 138 -11.61 -31.42 17.72
N HIS A 139 -11.43 -30.94 16.50
CA HIS A 139 -10.30 -31.31 15.65
C HIS A 139 -8.96 -30.72 16.11
N MET A 140 -8.97 -29.71 17.01
CA MET A 140 -7.74 -29.21 17.63
C MET A 140 -7.26 -30.08 18.79
N LEU A 141 -8.18 -30.75 19.49
CA LEU A 141 -7.95 -31.47 20.74
C LEU A 141 -8.04 -33.00 20.61
N GLU A 142 -8.55 -33.48 19.48
CA GLU A 142 -8.71 -34.91 19.22
C GLU A 142 -7.37 -35.64 19.38
N ASP A 143 -7.41 -36.81 20.04
CA ASP A 143 -6.24 -37.63 20.36
C ASP A 143 -5.28 -37.09 21.44
N ILE A 144 -5.61 -35.99 22.13
CA ILE A 144 -4.74 -35.40 23.18
C ILE A 144 -4.48 -36.37 24.35
N GLU A 145 -5.49 -37.20 24.68
CA GLU A 145 -5.42 -38.23 25.75
C GLU A 145 -4.54 -39.44 25.34
N LYS A 146 -4.16 -39.52 24.08
CA LYS A 146 -3.37 -40.65 23.51
C LYS A 146 -1.86 -40.39 23.51
N LYS A 147 -1.35 -39.53 24.35
CA LYS A 147 0.08 -39.18 24.44
C LYS A 147 0.70 -38.70 23.11
N THR A 148 -0.10 -38.03 22.27
CA THR A 148 0.32 -37.62 20.93
C THR A 148 1.20 -36.41 20.93
N VAL A 149 1.16 -35.60 22.01
CA VAL A 149 1.92 -34.37 22.22
C VAL A 149 2.59 -34.40 23.59
N ASP A 150 3.65 -33.60 23.75
CA ASP A 150 4.36 -33.50 25.00
C ASP A 150 3.65 -32.53 25.95
N PHE A 151 3.67 -32.86 27.23
CA PHE A 151 3.12 -32.06 28.31
C PHE A 151 4.24 -31.43 29.12
N GLN A 152 4.00 -30.25 29.64
CA GLN A 152 4.91 -29.50 30.52
C GLN A 152 4.18 -29.09 31.82
N PRO A 153 4.90 -28.87 32.91
CA PRO A 153 4.28 -28.31 34.11
C PRO A 153 3.68 -26.91 33.82
N ASN A 154 2.59 -26.61 34.54
CA ASN A 154 2.02 -25.25 34.56
C ASN A 154 2.94 -24.28 35.37
N PHE A 155 2.47 -23.07 35.63
CA PHE A 155 3.24 -22.02 36.28
C PHE A 155 3.63 -22.29 37.73
N ASP A 156 3.00 -23.21 38.45
CA ASP A 156 3.23 -23.57 39.87
C ASP A 156 3.52 -25.06 40.07
N ASP A 157 3.77 -25.79 39.01
CA ASP A 157 4.05 -27.25 38.98
C ASP A 157 2.91 -28.13 39.55
N SER A 158 1.70 -27.59 39.75
CA SER A 158 0.56 -28.32 40.30
C SER A 158 -0.20 -29.14 39.22
N GLU A 159 -0.19 -28.73 38.00
CA GLU A 159 -0.92 -29.36 36.89
C GLU A 159 -0.02 -29.48 35.65
N MET A 160 -0.39 -30.34 34.72
CA MET A 160 0.30 -30.50 33.44
C MET A 160 -0.49 -29.84 32.30
N GLU A 161 0.15 -29.10 31.45
CA GLU A 161 -0.45 -28.49 30.26
C GLU A 161 0.25 -28.96 28.98
N PRO A 162 -0.46 -29.06 27.83
CA PRO A 162 0.16 -29.46 26.59
C PRO A 162 1.06 -28.34 26.03
N SER A 163 2.26 -28.68 25.61
CA SER A 163 3.18 -27.75 24.96
C SER A 163 2.66 -27.29 23.60
N VAL A 164 1.90 -28.15 22.91
CA VAL A 164 1.25 -27.95 21.61
C VAL A 164 0.02 -28.82 21.53
N LEU A 165 -1.00 -28.43 20.76
CA LEU A 165 -2.17 -29.31 20.55
C LEU A 165 -1.93 -30.29 19.38
N PRO A 166 -2.61 -31.43 19.35
CA PRO A 166 -2.55 -32.40 18.24
C PRO A 166 -2.99 -31.83 16.89
N ALA A 167 -3.86 -30.83 16.89
CA ALA A 167 -4.31 -29.97 15.81
C ALA A 167 -4.45 -30.65 14.43
N ARG A 168 -5.55 -31.40 14.21
CA ARG A 168 -5.93 -31.85 12.87
C ARG A 168 -6.23 -30.68 11.93
N LEU A 169 -6.71 -29.55 12.48
CA LEU A 169 -7.02 -28.33 11.76
C LEU A 169 -5.72 -27.56 11.48
N PRO A 170 -5.42 -27.16 10.23
CA PRO A 170 -4.27 -26.27 9.92
C PRO A 170 -4.55 -24.83 10.38
N ASN A 171 -4.75 -24.66 11.68
CA ASN A 171 -5.34 -23.46 12.28
C ASN A 171 -4.52 -22.18 12.04
N LEU A 172 -3.16 -22.29 11.93
CA LEU A 172 -2.34 -21.11 11.64
C LEU A 172 -2.72 -20.46 10.31
N LEU A 173 -2.96 -21.25 9.28
CA LEU A 173 -3.40 -20.75 7.98
C LEU A 173 -4.87 -20.35 7.99
N LEU A 174 -5.74 -21.14 8.64
CA LEU A 174 -7.18 -20.91 8.59
C LEU A 174 -7.63 -19.66 9.34
N ASN A 175 -7.13 -19.44 10.55
CA ASN A 175 -7.52 -18.30 11.38
C ASN A 175 -6.48 -17.17 11.44
N GLY A 176 -5.26 -17.45 10.96
CA GLY A 176 -4.17 -16.51 11.05
C GLY A 176 -3.77 -16.18 12.49
N SER A 177 -2.97 -15.14 12.66
CA SER A 177 -2.60 -14.62 13.97
C SER A 177 -2.17 -13.17 13.85
N ASP A 178 -2.51 -12.35 14.85
CA ASP A 178 -2.09 -10.96 14.97
C ASP A 178 -1.54 -10.71 16.38
N GLY A 179 -0.34 -10.15 16.48
CA GLY A 179 0.32 -9.93 17.77
C GLY A 179 1.53 -9.02 17.71
N ILE A 180 1.77 -8.32 18.83
CA ILE A 180 2.89 -7.39 18.97
C ILE A 180 3.78 -7.92 20.11
N ALA A 181 5.04 -8.22 19.78
CA ALA A 181 6.08 -8.63 20.71
C ALA A 181 7.14 -7.54 20.87
N VAL A 182 8.17 -7.83 21.66
CA VAL A 182 9.31 -6.91 21.80
C VAL A 182 10.18 -6.98 20.54
N GLY A 183 10.28 -5.89 19.83
CA GLY A 183 11.12 -5.78 18.63
C GLY A 183 10.58 -6.47 17.37
N MET A 184 9.44 -7.16 17.45
CA MET A 184 8.81 -7.85 16.32
C MET A 184 7.31 -7.91 16.47
N ALA A 185 6.61 -8.14 15.35
CA ALA A 185 5.17 -8.33 15.32
C ALA A 185 4.83 -9.47 14.37
N THR A 186 3.68 -10.10 14.59
CA THR A 186 3.11 -11.06 13.67
C THR A 186 1.78 -10.53 13.13
N ARG A 187 1.54 -10.75 11.83
CA ARG A 187 0.27 -10.47 11.18
C ARG A 187 0.06 -11.45 10.04
N ILE A 188 -0.50 -12.60 10.37
CA ILE A 188 -0.79 -13.71 9.45
C ILE A 188 -2.28 -13.63 9.10
N PRO A 189 -2.64 -13.49 7.82
CA PRO A 189 -4.05 -13.43 7.42
C PRO A 189 -4.71 -14.82 7.46
N PRO A 190 -6.04 -14.88 7.62
CA PRO A 190 -6.82 -16.12 7.53
C PRO A 190 -7.00 -16.59 6.08
N HIS A 191 -7.30 -17.91 5.89
CA HIS A 191 -7.50 -18.54 4.58
C HIS A 191 -8.68 -19.50 4.59
N ASN A 192 -9.14 -19.87 3.38
CA ASN A 192 -10.23 -20.82 3.19
C ASN A 192 -9.76 -22.27 3.41
N LEU A 193 -10.55 -23.08 4.13
CA LEU A 193 -10.21 -24.48 4.45
C LEU A 193 -10.07 -25.36 3.19
N THR A 194 -10.96 -25.20 2.23
CA THR A 194 -10.93 -26.01 1.00
C THR A 194 -9.67 -25.73 0.17
N GLU A 195 -9.27 -24.46 0.09
CA GLU A 195 -8.05 -24.02 -0.61
C GLU A 195 -6.79 -24.51 0.09
N VAL A 196 -6.70 -24.32 1.41
CA VAL A 196 -5.55 -24.80 2.21
C VAL A 196 -5.42 -26.31 2.13
N ALA A 197 -6.53 -27.04 2.18
CA ALA A 197 -6.53 -28.50 2.02
C ALA A 197 -6.05 -28.93 0.61
N GLY A 198 -6.40 -28.17 -0.43
CA GLY A 198 -5.86 -28.36 -1.77
C GLY A 198 -4.34 -28.23 -1.83
N ALA A 199 -3.79 -27.20 -1.21
CA ALA A 199 -2.34 -26.97 -1.12
C ALA A 199 -1.62 -28.04 -0.30
N ILE A 200 -2.22 -28.51 0.80
CA ILE A 200 -1.67 -29.62 1.61
C ILE A 200 -1.65 -30.93 0.80
N ARG A 201 -2.71 -31.22 0.05
CA ARG A 201 -2.76 -32.38 -0.84
C ARG A 201 -1.66 -32.34 -1.91
N LEU A 202 -1.46 -31.20 -2.54
CA LEU A 202 -0.38 -30.99 -3.49
C LEU A 202 0.99 -31.23 -2.84
N HIS A 203 1.23 -30.69 -1.64
CA HIS A 203 2.46 -30.87 -0.90
C HIS A 203 2.76 -32.33 -0.58
N VAL A 204 1.74 -33.06 -0.07
CA VAL A 204 1.85 -34.48 0.27
C VAL A 204 2.07 -35.33 -0.99
N SER A 205 1.35 -35.07 -2.09
CA SER A 205 1.56 -35.79 -3.34
C SER A 205 2.99 -35.66 -3.86
N ARG A 206 3.58 -34.46 -3.74
CA ARG A 206 4.96 -34.22 -4.14
C ARG A 206 5.98 -34.96 -3.24
N ILE A 207 5.72 -35.02 -1.92
CA ILE A 207 6.54 -35.84 -1.00
C ILE A 207 6.51 -37.33 -1.43
N LEU A 208 5.32 -37.85 -1.79
CA LEU A 208 5.17 -39.26 -2.22
C LEU A 208 5.85 -39.51 -3.58
N GLU A 209 5.84 -38.54 -4.50
CA GLU A 209 6.51 -38.65 -5.81
C GLU A 209 8.04 -38.60 -5.70
N GLU A 210 8.58 -37.76 -4.82
CA GLU A 210 10.03 -37.58 -4.62
C GLU A 210 10.66 -38.72 -3.80
N GLY A 211 9.83 -39.50 -3.10
CA GLY A 211 10.22 -40.66 -2.31
C GLY A 211 10.82 -40.33 -0.95
N ASP A 212 10.96 -41.37 -0.14
CA ASP A 212 11.31 -41.29 1.30
C ASP A 212 12.76 -40.85 1.58
N GLU A 213 13.62 -40.82 0.57
CA GLU A 213 15.01 -40.43 0.71
C GLU A 213 15.17 -38.92 0.97
N ASN A 214 14.19 -38.12 0.58
CA ASN A 214 14.18 -36.67 0.74
C ASN A 214 13.34 -36.24 1.96
N LYS A 215 13.93 -36.30 3.16
CA LYS A 215 13.27 -35.79 4.39
C LYS A 215 13.12 -34.26 4.42
N GLY A 216 13.46 -33.58 3.34
CA GLY A 216 13.38 -32.15 3.22
C GLY A 216 12.04 -31.65 2.71
N MET A 217 11.94 -30.34 2.52
CA MET A 217 10.78 -29.68 1.91
C MET A 217 10.69 -30.11 0.43
N PRO A 218 9.51 -30.54 -0.07
CA PRO A 218 9.33 -30.97 -1.44
C PRO A 218 9.48 -29.80 -2.43
N SER A 219 9.84 -30.11 -3.67
CA SER A 219 10.06 -29.15 -4.76
C SER A 219 8.74 -28.66 -5.37
N VAL A 220 7.98 -27.86 -4.63
CA VAL A 220 6.74 -27.23 -5.09
C VAL A 220 6.96 -25.72 -5.21
N SER A 221 6.68 -25.16 -6.38
CA SER A 221 6.80 -23.73 -6.61
C SER A 221 5.65 -22.96 -5.93
N ILE A 222 5.89 -21.69 -5.60
CA ILE A 222 4.83 -20.82 -5.03
C ILE A 222 3.62 -20.73 -5.95
N LYS A 223 3.81 -20.69 -7.27
CA LYS A 223 2.70 -20.62 -8.24
C LYS A 223 1.83 -21.88 -8.24
N GLU A 224 2.43 -23.05 -8.01
CA GLU A 224 1.67 -24.28 -7.84
C GLU A 224 0.83 -24.24 -6.56
N TYR A 225 1.36 -23.76 -5.43
CA TYR A 225 0.57 -23.52 -4.23
C TYR A 225 -0.55 -22.51 -4.46
N MET A 226 -0.27 -21.41 -5.16
CA MET A 226 -1.25 -20.37 -5.46
C MET A 226 -2.35 -20.81 -6.43
N SER A 227 -2.18 -21.91 -7.16
CA SER A 227 -3.27 -22.53 -7.93
C SER A 227 -4.37 -23.12 -7.05
N HIS A 228 -4.07 -23.41 -5.78
CA HIS A 228 -5.02 -23.87 -4.77
C HIS A 228 -5.37 -22.77 -3.75
N VAL A 229 -4.37 -22.08 -3.19
CA VAL A 229 -4.56 -20.97 -2.23
C VAL A 229 -4.34 -19.66 -2.97
N THR A 230 -5.39 -19.10 -3.51
CA THR A 230 -5.33 -17.89 -4.34
C THR A 230 -4.96 -16.64 -3.54
N GLY A 231 -5.27 -16.61 -2.25
CA GLY A 231 -4.96 -15.52 -1.33
C GLY A 231 -5.69 -15.63 0.00
N PRO A 232 -5.54 -14.65 0.89
CA PRO A 232 -6.27 -14.56 2.15
C PRO A 232 -7.79 -14.60 1.96
N ASP A 233 -8.51 -15.11 2.96
CA ASP A 233 -9.97 -15.17 2.99
C ASP A 233 -10.47 -14.60 4.33
N PHE A 234 -10.87 -13.33 4.33
CA PHE A 234 -11.27 -12.64 5.55
C PHE A 234 -12.70 -12.97 5.97
N PRO A 235 -12.99 -13.08 7.28
CA PRO A 235 -14.33 -13.39 7.77
C PRO A 235 -15.37 -12.31 7.39
N THR A 236 -14.95 -11.09 7.17
CA THR A 236 -15.80 -9.94 6.80
C THR A 236 -15.96 -9.77 5.28
N GLY A 237 -15.43 -10.69 4.46
CA GLY A 237 -15.47 -10.60 3.01
C GLY A 237 -14.53 -9.51 2.47
N ALA A 238 -15.07 -8.62 1.67
CA ALA A 238 -14.38 -7.53 0.98
C ALA A 238 -13.49 -8.00 -0.20
N THR A 239 -13.03 -7.08 -1.03
CA THR A 239 -12.21 -7.38 -2.21
C THR A 239 -10.74 -7.08 -1.94
N ILE A 240 -9.88 -8.06 -2.25
CA ILE A 240 -8.43 -7.95 -2.10
C ILE A 240 -7.82 -7.52 -3.43
N HIS A 241 -6.96 -6.50 -3.41
CA HIS A 241 -6.20 -6.00 -4.55
C HIS A 241 -4.70 -6.05 -4.27
N GLY A 242 -3.90 -6.38 -5.28
CA GLY A 242 -2.43 -6.44 -5.18
C GLY A 242 -1.93 -7.87 -5.05
N VAL A 243 -2.14 -8.68 -6.09
CA VAL A 243 -1.73 -10.09 -6.19
C VAL A 243 -0.22 -10.26 -5.99
N ASP A 244 0.59 -9.34 -6.51
CA ASP A 244 2.05 -9.34 -6.31
C ASP A 244 2.42 -9.34 -4.81
N GLY A 245 1.71 -8.53 -4.00
CA GLY A 245 1.93 -8.49 -2.56
C GLY A 245 1.46 -9.77 -1.84
N ILE A 246 0.53 -10.54 -2.42
CA ILE A 246 0.17 -11.88 -1.93
C ILE A 246 1.27 -12.88 -2.29
N GLU A 247 1.81 -12.84 -3.50
CA GLU A 247 2.93 -13.68 -3.94
C GLU A 247 4.18 -13.43 -3.08
N ASP A 248 4.53 -12.16 -2.83
CA ASP A 248 5.61 -11.77 -1.91
C ASP A 248 5.39 -12.32 -0.50
N MET A 249 4.16 -12.23 0.02
CA MET A 249 3.80 -12.74 1.33
C MET A 249 4.04 -14.26 1.43
N TYR A 250 3.65 -15.02 0.41
CA TYR A 250 3.81 -16.47 0.41
C TYR A 250 5.26 -16.90 0.18
N THR A 251 6.04 -16.11 -0.56
CA THR A 251 7.44 -16.38 -0.90
C THR A 251 8.39 -15.99 0.23
N ASP A 252 8.23 -14.76 0.75
CA ASP A 252 9.19 -14.14 1.68
C ASP A 252 8.63 -14.01 3.11
N GLY A 253 7.38 -14.40 3.35
CA GLY A 253 6.69 -14.22 4.63
C GLY A 253 6.27 -12.78 4.92
N LYS A 254 6.49 -11.84 3.99
CA LYS A 254 6.10 -10.44 4.07
C LYS A 254 5.50 -9.99 2.75
N GLY A 255 4.37 -9.29 2.84
CA GLY A 255 3.74 -8.73 1.65
C GLY A 255 2.77 -7.63 2.00
N ARG A 256 2.39 -6.83 1.01
CA ARG A 256 1.45 -5.74 1.19
C ARG A 256 0.41 -5.75 0.08
N PHE A 257 -0.84 -5.82 0.47
CA PHE A 257 -1.99 -5.74 -0.42
C PHE A 257 -3.06 -4.83 0.20
N HIS A 258 -4.11 -4.53 -0.55
CA HIS A 258 -5.18 -3.67 -0.09
C HIS A 258 -6.48 -4.48 0.01
N VAL A 259 -7.27 -4.16 1.03
CA VAL A 259 -8.61 -4.72 1.23
C VAL A 259 -9.60 -3.58 1.08
N ARG A 260 -10.51 -3.71 0.13
CA ARG A 260 -11.52 -2.70 -0.23
C ARG A 260 -12.92 -3.22 0.04
N SER A 261 -13.74 -2.37 0.66
CA SER A 261 -15.17 -2.64 0.87
C SER A 261 -15.89 -3.00 -0.42
N LYS A 262 -16.82 -3.93 -0.34
CA LYS A 262 -17.73 -4.25 -1.46
C LYS A 262 -18.89 -3.27 -1.46
N CYS A 263 -18.99 -2.51 -2.53
CA CYS A 263 -19.94 -1.41 -2.68
C CYS A 263 -20.70 -1.52 -3.98
N ASP A 264 -22.02 -1.36 -3.90
CA ASP A 264 -22.90 -1.24 -5.06
C ASP A 264 -23.27 0.23 -5.30
N VAL A 265 -23.22 0.66 -6.54
CA VAL A 265 -23.58 2.03 -6.95
C VAL A 265 -24.89 2.01 -7.68
N TYR A 266 -25.84 2.83 -7.22
CA TYR A 266 -27.14 3.02 -7.82
C TYR A 266 -27.27 4.47 -8.33
N ASP A 267 -27.61 4.63 -9.59
CA ASP A 267 -27.93 5.92 -10.23
C ASP A 267 -29.21 5.75 -11.04
N ASP A 268 -30.33 5.90 -10.38
CA ASP A 268 -31.66 5.67 -10.94
C ASP A 268 -32.64 6.82 -10.61
N SER A 269 -33.89 6.70 -11.09
CA SER A 269 -34.94 7.68 -10.85
C SER A 269 -35.28 7.88 -9.35
N ASN A 270 -34.89 6.95 -8.46
CA ASN A 270 -35.08 7.05 -7.02
C ASN A 270 -33.90 7.75 -6.30
N GLY A 271 -32.88 8.20 -7.05
CA GLY A 271 -31.76 8.95 -6.57
C GLY A 271 -30.43 8.17 -6.63
N LYS A 272 -29.35 8.89 -6.37
CA LYS A 272 -27.97 8.38 -6.43
C LYS A 272 -27.56 7.86 -5.06
N LYS A 273 -27.15 6.60 -4.99
CA LYS A 273 -26.78 5.94 -3.71
C LYS A 273 -25.57 5.05 -3.88
N ILE A 274 -24.77 4.96 -2.84
CA ILE A 274 -23.69 3.96 -2.68
C ILE A 274 -24.09 3.10 -1.49
N VAL A 275 -24.18 1.78 -1.70
CA VAL A 275 -24.53 0.81 -0.67
C VAL A 275 -23.28 -0.02 -0.36
N ILE A 276 -22.85 -0.02 0.90
CA ILE A 276 -21.70 -0.79 1.36
C ILE A 276 -22.24 -2.07 2.00
N ASN A 277 -21.85 -3.21 1.45
CA ASN A 277 -22.31 -4.53 1.91
C ASN A 277 -21.24 -5.26 2.74
N GLU A 278 -19.95 -4.98 2.49
CA GLU A 278 -18.84 -5.60 3.20
C GLU A 278 -17.78 -4.53 3.52
N ILE A 279 -17.09 -4.70 4.65
CA ILE A 279 -16.06 -3.77 5.11
C ILE A 279 -14.72 -4.50 5.30
N PRO A 280 -13.57 -3.79 5.23
CA PRO A 280 -12.27 -4.41 5.42
C PRO A 280 -12.12 -5.04 6.80
N TYR A 281 -11.37 -6.13 6.84
CA TYR A 281 -11.09 -6.88 8.07
C TYR A 281 -10.50 -6.00 9.18
N GLN A 282 -10.97 -6.18 10.42
CA GLN A 282 -10.59 -5.41 11.62
C GLN A 282 -11.02 -3.93 11.60
N VAL A 283 -11.85 -3.51 10.66
CA VAL A 283 -12.46 -2.18 10.68
C VAL A 283 -13.75 -2.22 11.50
N LYS A 284 -13.87 -1.32 12.48
CA LYS A 284 -15.11 -1.10 13.22
C LYS A 284 -16.05 -0.23 12.38
N LYS A 285 -17.26 -0.74 12.12
CA LYS A 285 -18.24 -0.06 11.25
C LYS A 285 -18.63 1.32 11.78
N ALA A 286 -18.93 1.44 13.07
CA ALA A 286 -19.33 2.71 13.69
C ALA A 286 -18.22 3.77 13.60
N ASP A 287 -16.96 3.43 13.96
CA ASP A 287 -15.83 4.34 13.87
C ASP A 287 -15.59 4.81 12.42
N MET A 288 -15.76 3.91 11.46
CA MET A 288 -15.65 4.21 10.03
C MET A 288 -16.70 5.23 9.58
N LEU A 289 -17.95 5.06 10.00
CA LEU A 289 -19.05 5.98 9.65
C LEU A 289 -18.86 7.36 10.25
N VAL A 290 -18.46 7.43 11.52
CA VAL A 290 -18.12 8.70 12.19
C VAL A 290 -17.00 9.42 11.45
N HIS A 291 -15.94 8.70 11.07
CA HIS A 291 -14.82 9.26 10.32
C HIS A 291 -15.26 9.78 8.94
N ILE A 292 -16.13 9.06 8.22
CA ILE A 292 -16.67 9.52 6.94
C ILE A 292 -17.48 10.81 7.12
N ALA A 293 -18.33 10.89 8.14
CA ALA A 293 -19.11 12.10 8.45
C ALA A 293 -18.21 13.31 8.78
N GLU A 294 -17.09 13.09 9.49
CA GLU A 294 -16.10 14.14 9.73
C GLU A 294 -15.42 14.62 8.43
N LEU A 295 -15.07 13.71 7.52
CA LEU A 295 -14.46 14.05 6.23
C LEU A 295 -15.41 14.87 5.35
N VAL A 296 -16.72 14.57 5.40
CA VAL A 296 -17.76 15.35 4.73
C VAL A 296 -17.87 16.73 5.34
N THR A 297 -17.90 16.83 6.66
CA THR A 297 -17.98 18.13 7.37
C THR A 297 -16.75 19.00 7.12
N LYS A 298 -15.56 18.41 7.07
CA LYS A 298 -14.29 19.09 6.71
C LYS A 298 -14.19 19.45 5.21
N GLY A 299 -15.14 18.99 4.38
CA GLY A 299 -15.12 19.24 2.93
C GLY A 299 -14.06 18.45 2.16
N THR A 300 -13.45 17.44 2.76
CA THR A 300 -12.49 16.54 2.09
C THR A 300 -13.20 15.63 1.11
N ILE A 301 -14.41 15.17 1.45
CA ILE A 301 -15.30 14.41 0.57
C ILE A 301 -16.49 15.31 0.23
N ILE A 302 -16.71 15.49 -1.05
CA ILE A 302 -17.76 16.36 -1.57
C ILE A 302 -18.80 15.50 -2.30
N GLY A 303 -20.09 15.88 -2.20
CA GLY A 303 -21.14 15.22 -2.97
C GLY A 303 -22.01 14.26 -2.15
N ILE A 304 -21.71 14.01 -0.89
CA ILE A 304 -22.57 13.23 0.01
C ILE A 304 -23.70 14.12 0.56
N ARG A 305 -24.92 13.57 0.55
CA ARG A 305 -26.12 14.19 1.10
C ARG A 305 -26.43 13.68 2.50
N ASP A 306 -26.44 12.35 2.68
CA ASP A 306 -26.80 11.68 3.93
C ASP A 306 -26.09 10.34 4.06
N ILE A 307 -25.92 9.84 5.28
CA ILE A 307 -25.30 8.55 5.60
C ILE A 307 -26.21 7.84 6.60
N ARG A 308 -26.65 6.62 6.24
CA ARG A 308 -27.50 5.80 7.11
C ARG A 308 -26.94 4.40 7.26
N ASP A 309 -27.03 3.89 8.47
CA ASP A 309 -26.75 2.48 8.76
C ASP A 309 -28.07 1.71 8.78
N GLU A 310 -28.26 0.85 7.81
CA GLU A 310 -29.42 -0.03 7.66
C GLU A 310 -29.05 -1.51 7.93
N SER A 311 -27.88 -1.75 8.57
CA SER A 311 -27.41 -3.09 8.87
C SER A 311 -28.36 -3.84 9.78
N SER A 312 -28.53 -5.14 9.54
CA SER A 312 -29.43 -6.03 10.28
C SER A 312 -28.78 -7.38 10.54
N LYS A 313 -29.57 -8.35 10.98
CA LYS A 313 -29.11 -9.76 11.11
C LYS A 313 -28.74 -10.41 9.76
N GLU A 314 -29.20 -9.83 8.66
CA GLU A 314 -28.93 -10.33 7.31
C GLU A 314 -27.57 -9.90 6.79
N GLY A 315 -26.93 -8.92 7.45
CA GLY A 315 -25.61 -8.43 7.10
C GLY A 315 -25.43 -6.94 7.23
N ILE A 316 -24.28 -6.47 6.77
CA ILE A 316 -23.92 -5.05 6.71
C ILE A 316 -24.67 -4.42 5.54
N ARG A 317 -25.31 -3.28 5.81
CA ARG A 317 -25.94 -2.44 4.80
C ARG A 317 -25.80 -0.96 5.21
N VAL A 318 -24.78 -0.30 4.72
CA VAL A 318 -24.61 1.15 4.93
C VAL A 318 -24.97 1.87 3.63
N VAL A 319 -25.90 2.80 3.71
CA VAL A 319 -26.40 3.57 2.57
C VAL A 319 -25.87 5.00 2.63
N ILE A 320 -25.11 5.40 1.62
CA ILE A 320 -24.62 6.76 1.43
C ILE A 320 -25.42 7.41 0.29
N GLU A 321 -26.22 8.42 0.62
CA GLU A 321 -26.96 9.19 -0.37
C GLU A 321 -26.05 10.25 -1.01
N VAL A 322 -25.98 10.24 -2.34
CA VAL A 322 -25.18 11.18 -3.12
C VAL A 322 -26.06 12.33 -3.61
N LYS A 323 -25.53 13.55 -3.66
CA LYS A 323 -26.24 14.72 -4.20
C LYS A 323 -26.47 14.53 -5.70
N ASN A 324 -27.60 15.00 -6.21
CA ASN A 324 -28.02 14.83 -7.61
C ASN A 324 -26.99 15.37 -8.63
N ASN A 325 -26.25 16.44 -8.26
CA ASN A 325 -25.23 17.06 -9.09
C ASN A 325 -23.83 16.46 -8.92
N ALA A 326 -23.68 15.36 -8.20
CA ALA A 326 -22.41 14.67 -8.03
C ALA A 326 -22.45 13.29 -8.70
N ASP A 327 -21.30 12.85 -9.19
CA ASP A 327 -21.11 11.51 -9.73
C ASP A 327 -20.85 10.52 -8.57
N PRO A 328 -21.69 9.46 -8.42
CA PRO A 328 -21.52 8.46 -7.37
C PRO A 328 -20.17 7.74 -7.43
N HIS A 329 -19.66 7.45 -8.63
CA HIS A 329 -18.36 6.78 -8.79
C HIS A 329 -17.21 7.67 -8.34
N ALA A 330 -17.25 8.96 -8.64
CA ALA A 330 -16.27 9.93 -8.15
C ALA A 330 -16.32 10.06 -6.62
N VAL A 331 -17.51 10.03 -6.01
CA VAL A 331 -17.69 10.04 -4.55
C VAL A 331 -17.14 8.75 -3.93
N LEU A 332 -17.43 7.59 -4.52
CA LEU A 332 -16.91 6.29 -4.05
C LEU A 332 -15.39 6.25 -4.06
N ASN A 333 -14.77 6.79 -5.10
CA ASN A 333 -13.31 6.86 -5.18
C ASN A 333 -12.69 7.80 -4.14
N GLN A 334 -13.34 8.92 -3.82
CA GLN A 334 -12.93 9.79 -2.70
C GLN A 334 -13.06 9.06 -1.36
N LEU A 335 -14.11 8.26 -1.18
CA LEU A 335 -14.32 7.42 0.00
C LEU A 335 -13.20 6.38 0.16
N PHE A 336 -12.85 5.63 -0.89
CA PHE A 336 -11.76 4.67 -0.85
C PHE A 336 -10.40 5.32 -0.54
N LYS A 337 -10.15 6.51 -1.09
CA LYS A 337 -8.88 7.22 -0.88
C LYS A 337 -8.73 7.82 0.51
N SER A 338 -9.82 8.27 1.11
CA SER A 338 -9.77 9.14 2.29
C SER A 338 -10.33 8.49 3.56
N SER A 339 -11.03 7.36 3.45
CA SER A 339 -11.65 6.68 4.59
C SER A 339 -11.16 5.23 4.72
N ARG A 340 -11.65 4.56 5.77
CA ARG A 340 -11.32 3.15 6.04
C ARG A 340 -12.10 2.13 5.18
N LEU A 341 -12.80 2.59 4.15
CA LEU A 341 -13.39 1.70 3.13
C LEU A 341 -12.33 0.98 2.28
N GLN A 342 -11.12 1.48 2.29
CA GLN A 342 -9.93 0.79 1.77
C GLN A 342 -8.83 0.85 2.81
N GLU A 343 -8.32 -0.31 3.20
CA GLU A 343 -7.22 -0.46 4.15
C GLU A 343 -6.06 -1.20 3.52
N SER A 344 -4.86 -0.83 3.92
CA SER A 344 -3.65 -1.55 3.54
C SER A 344 -3.36 -2.66 4.54
N TYR A 345 -3.33 -3.90 4.10
CA TYR A 345 -2.91 -5.03 4.91
C TYR A 345 -1.43 -5.31 4.66
N SER A 346 -0.60 -5.14 5.69
CA SER A 346 0.83 -5.48 5.65
C SER A 346 1.02 -6.79 6.40
N ALA A 347 1.17 -7.87 5.67
CA ALA A 347 1.43 -9.19 6.24
C ALA A 347 2.88 -9.28 6.74
N ASN A 348 3.05 -9.95 7.88
CA ASN A 348 4.33 -10.31 8.46
C ASN A 348 4.15 -11.65 9.18
N MET A 349 4.46 -12.75 8.48
CA MET A 349 4.11 -14.10 8.92
C MET A 349 5.15 -14.65 9.91
N MET A 350 5.28 -13.99 11.06
CA MET A 350 6.20 -14.38 12.12
C MET A 350 5.53 -15.41 13.05
N GLY A 351 6.21 -16.54 13.31
CA GLY A 351 5.74 -17.58 14.21
C GLY A 351 6.90 -18.23 14.95
N ILE A 352 6.57 -19.14 15.88
CA ILE A 352 7.54 -19.93 16.62
C ILE A 352 7.69 -21.29 15.92
N LEU A 353 8.92 -21.62 15.53
CA LEU A 353 9.31 -22.92 14.99
C LEU A 353 10.54 -23.40 15.77
N ASP A 354 10.46 -24.60 16.35
CA ASP A 354 11.53 -25.20 17.17
C ASP A 354 12.01 -24.27 18.30
N GLY A 355 11.07 -23.59 18.96
CA GLY A 355 11.35 -22.67 20.07
C GLY A 355 12.00 -21.33 19.66
N ARG A 356 12.06 -21.01 18.36
CA ARG A 356 12.66 -19.78 17.83
C ARG A 356 11.65 -18.98 17.00
N PRO A 357 11.68 -17.64 17.09
CA PRO A 357 10.89 -16.80 16.20
C PRO A 357 11.46 -16.86 14.78
N VAL A 358 10.64 -17.26 13.81
CA VAL A 358 11.02 -17.41 12.41
C VAL A 358 9.97 -16.72 11.53
N LEU A 359 10.43 -16.12 10.44
CA LEU A 359 9.54 -15.63 9.39
C LEU A 359 9.09 -16.83 8.53
N LEU A 360 7.79 -17.13 8.57
CA LEU A 360 7.22 -18.30 7.94
C LEU A 360 6.80 -17.96 6.50
N THR A 361 7.10 -18.84 5.56
CA THR A 361 6.56 -18.80 4.19
C THR A 361 5.41 -19.80 4.09
N LEU A 362 4.58 -19.70 3.04
CA LEU A 362 3.48 -20.64 2.85
C LEU A 362 3.96 -22.10 2.77
N PRO A 363 5.03 -22.44 2.01
CA PRO A 363 5.56 -23.81 2.01
C PRO A 363 6.02 -24.28 3.40
N VAL A 364 6.68 -23.41 4.17
CA VAL A 364 7.16 -23.75 5.54
C VAL A 364 5.99 -24.03 6.47
N MET A 365 4.92 -23.22 6.42
CA MET A 365 3.73 -23.44 7.25
C MET A 365 3.04 -24.77 6.93
N ILE A 366 2.89 -25.07 5.63
CA ILE A 366 2.29 -26.34 5.18
C ILE A 366 3.17 -27.52 5.59
N HIS A 367 4.47 -27.43 5.37
CA HIS A 367 5.41 -28.49 5.71
C HIS A 367 5.42 -28.76 7.22
N THR A 368 5.53 -27.73 8.05
CA THR A 368 5.48 -27.84 9.51
C THR A 368 4.18 -28.48 10.01
N TYR A 369 3.06 -28.11 9.39
CA TYR A 369 1.78 -28.74 9.71
C TYR A 369 1.78 -30.24 9.34
N VAL A 370 2.26 -30.62 8.15
CA VAL A 370 2.33 -32.00 7.67
C VAL A 370 3.23 -32.85 8.58
N GLU A 371 4.42 -32.36 8.92
CA GLU A 371 5.34 -33.06 9.83
C GLU A 371 4.74 -33.24 11.23
N HIS A 372 4.11 -32.20 11.77
CA HIS A 372 3.45 -32.29 13.06
C HIS A 372 2.32 -33.32 13.05
N ARG A 373 1.49 -33.30 12.00
CA ARG A 373 0.40 -34.29 11.88
C ARG A 373 0.92 -35.70 11.66
N GLU A 374 1.96 -35.87 10.87
CA GLU A 374 2.61 -37.18 10.69
C GLU A 374 3.05 -37.77 12.03
N LEU A 375 3.73 -36.93 12.86
CA LEU A 375 4.17 -37.35 14.20
C LEU A 375 3.00 -37.67 15.13
N VAL A 376 1.92 -36.89 15.08
CA VAL A 376 0.70 -37.17 15.89
C VAL A 376 0.06 -38.48 15.49
N VAL A 377 -0.04 -38.79 14.19
CA VAL A 377 -0.58 -40.10 13.69
C VAL A 377 0.30 -41.23 14.15
N GLU A 378 1.62 -41.09 14.09
CA GLU A 378 2.57 -42.12 14.55
C GLU A 378 2.43 -42.38 16.07
N LYS A 379 2.48 -41.33 16.90
CA LYS A 379 2.35 -41.45 18.37
C LYS A 379 0.97 -42.02 18.76
N ARG A 380 -0.07 -41.64 18.05
CA ARG A 380 -1.42 -42.24 18.23
C ARG A 380 -1.39 -43.72 17.94
N ALA A 381 -0.82 -44.14 16.83
CA ALA A 381 -0.72 -45.55 16.46
C ALA A 381 0.11 -46.30 17.48
N GLN A 382 1.22 -45.77 17.98
CA GLN A 382 2.03 -46.39 19.03
C GLN A 382 1.23 -46.59 20.32
N PHE A 383 0.49 -45.57 20.77
CA PHE A 383 -0.33 -45.66 21.97
C PHE A 383 -1.44 -46.69 21.83
N GLU A 384 -2.10 -46.74 20.65
CA GLU A 384 -3.13 -47.72 20.37
C GLU A 384 -2.54 -49.15 20.23
N LEU A 385 -1.33 -49.27 19.68
CA LEU A 385 -0.60 -50.52 19.59
C LEU A 385 -0.28 -51.06 20.97
N GLU A 386 0.30 -50.26 21.86
CA GLU A 386 0.59 -50.66 23.25
C GLU A 386 -0.65 -51.17 23.97
N LYS A 387 -1.78 -50.46 23.82
CA LYS A 387 -3.08 -50.91 24.40
C LYS A 387 -3.61 -52.17 23.76
N ALA A 388 -3.52 -52.31 22.47
CA ALA A 388 -4.00 -53.49 21.74
C ALA A 388 -3.14 -54.71 22.06
N GLU A 389 -1.80 -54.58 22.11
CA GLU A 389 -0.89 -55.65 22.51
C GLU A 389 -1.11 -56.08 23.96
N ALA A 390 -1.25 -55.13 24.89
CA ALA A 390 -1.54 -55.46 26.29
C ALA A 390 -2.89 -56.19 26.44
N ARG A 391 -3.89 -55.79 25.69
CA ARG A 391 -5.20 -56.49 25.69
C ARG A 391 -5.15 -57.86 25.04
N ALA A 392 -4.49 -57.98 23.87
CA ALA A 392 -4.29 -59.22 23.16
C ALA A 392 -3.51 -60.22 23.98
N HIS A 393 -2.48 -59.80 24.72
CA HIS A 393 -1.71 -60.60 25.61
C HIS A 393 -2.58 -61.19 26.74
N ILE A 394 -3.51 -60.42 27.32
CA ILE A 394 -4.47 -60.91 28.30
C ILE A 394 -5.42 -61.96 27.69
N LEU A 395 -5.95 -61.66 26.50
CA LEU A 395 -6.87 -62.59 25.80
C LEU A 395 -6.18 -63.89 25.38
N GLU A 396 -4.92 -63.84 24.95
CA GLU A 396 -4.12 -65.04 24.67
C GLU A 396 -4.02 -65.94 25.90
N GLY A 397 -3.75 -65.33 27.07
CA GLY A 397 -3.74 -66.05 28.31
C GLY A 397 -5.10 -66.72 28.64
N LEU A 398 -6.17 -65.99 28.37
CA LEU A 398 -7.54 -66.53 28.59
C LEU A 398 -7.89 -67.70 27.64
N VAL A 399 -7.45 -67.56 26.36
CA VAL A 399 -7.64 -68.69 25.39
C VAL A 399 -6.81 -69.87 25.80
N LYS A 400 -5.55 -69.75 26.20
CA LYS A 400 -4.70 -70.81 26.73
C LYS A 400 -5.29 -71.42 28.01
N ALA A 401 -5.83 -70.63 28.92
CA ALA A 401 -6.48 -71.09 30.14
C ALA A 401 -7.70 -71.90 29.84
N GLN A 402 -8.47 -71.48 28.80
CA GLN A 402 -9.66 -72.24 28.37
C GLN A 402 -9.33 -73.64 27.81
N ALA A 403 -8.22 -73.78 27.08
CA ALA A 403 -7.76 -75.11 26.58
C ALA A 403 -7.37 -76.04 27.71
N ARG A 404 -7.11 -75.56 28.92
CA ARG A 404 -6.76 -76.29 30.12
C ARG A 404 -7.72 -75.97 31.29
N ILE A 405 -8.99 -75.77 31.00
CA ILE A 405 -9.97 -75.23 31.93
C ILE A 405 -10.19 -76.16 33.15
N ASP A 406 -10.14 -77.43 32.98
CA ASP A 406 -10.28 -78.39 34.06
C ASP A 406 -9.12 -78.33 35.05
N ASP A 407 -7.88 -78.13 34.55
CA ASP A 407 -6.71 -77.86 35.36
C ASP A 407 -6.83 -76.56 36.16
N VAL A 408 -7.25 -75.50 35.53
CA VAL A 408 -7.43 -74.22 36.14
C VAL A 408 -8.50 -74.25 37.25
N ILE A 409 -9.63 -74.90 37.03
CA ILE A 409 -10.69 -75.13 38.02
C ILE A 409 -10.14 -75.93 39.18
N THR A 410 -9.35 -76.99 38.91
CA THR A 410 -8.80 -77.85 39.98
C THR A 410 -7.82 -77.07 40.87
N VAL A 411 -6.96 -76.27 40.28
CA VAL A 411 -6.05 -75.37 41.00
C VAL A 411 -6.86 -74.35 41.83
N GLY A 412 -7.89 -73.74 41.23
CA GLY A 412 -8.73 -72.76 41.95
C GLY A 412 -9.47 -73.32 43.19
N LYS A 413 -9.85 -74.58 43.12
CA LYS A 413 -10.50 -75.30 44.26
C LYS A 413 -9.46 -75.66 45.35
N ALA A 414 -8.21 -75.87 44.97
CA ALA A 414 -7.18 -76.38 45.90
C ALA A 414 -6.35 -75.24 46.54
N SER A 415 -6.39 -74.06 45.95
CA SER A 415 -5.68 -72.82 46.44
C SER A 415 -6.40 -72.26 47.66
N SER A 416 -5.61 -71.93 48.68
CA SER A 416 -6.05 -71.34 49.96
C SER A 416 -6.32 -69.85 49.89
N SER A 417 -5.73 -69.13 48.93
CA SER A 417 -5.87 -67.70 48.67
C SER A 417 -5.77 -67.33 47.19
N ARG A 418 -6.21 -66.13 46.84
CA ARG A 418 -6.05 -65.59 45.46
C ARG A 418 -4.58 -65.47 45.04
N GLU A 419 -3.73 -65.08 45.94
CA GLU A 419 -2.28 -64.90 45.71
C GLU A 419 -1.62 -66.28 45.38
N GLN A 420 -2.01 -67.35 46.11
CA GLN A 420 -1.57 -68.71 45.87
C GLN A 420 -2.08 -69.20 44.46
N PHE A 421 -3.35 -68.93 44.13
CA PHE A 421 -3.87 -69.28 42.81
C PHE A 421 -3.10 -68.62 41.69
N GLU A 422 -2.83 -67.33 41.81
CA GLU A 422 -2.04 -66.54 40.85
C GLU A 422 -0.61 -67.04 40.76
N ALA A 423 0.05 -67.38 41.87
CA ALA A 423 1.43 -67.94 41.93
C ALA A 423 1.53 -69.28 41.22
N VAL A 424 0.55 -70.18 41.38
CA VAL A 424 0.52 -71.48 40.67
C VAL A 424 0.28 -71.29 39.16
N LEU A 425 -0.60 -70.35 38.75
CA LEU A 425 -0.78 -69.99 37.35
C LEU A 425 0.46 -69.40 36.69
N GLN A 426 1.30 -68.71 37.46
CA GLN A 426 2.60 -68.14 37.00
C GLN A 426 3.70 -69.16 36.95
N GLY A 427 3.47 -70.40 37.51
CA GLY A 427 4.51 -71.41 37.61
C GLY A 427 5.50 -71.20 38.80
N ASN A 428 5.25 -70.22 39.64
CA ASN A 428 6.10 -69.90 40.82
C ASN A 428 5.87 -70.92 41.94
N GLU A 429 4.67 -71.57 42.00
CA GLU A 429 4.37 -72.65 42.85
C GLU A 429 3.85 -73.87 42.03
N THR A 430 4.15 -75.07 42.45
CA THR A 430 3.74 -76.33 41.78
C THR A 430 2.71 -77.03 42.60
N MET A 431 1.71 -77.63 41.93
CA MET A 431 0.67 -78.43 42.55
C MET A 431 0.78 -79.89 42.05
N SER A 432 0.74 -80.88 42.98
CA SER A 432 0.90 -82.30 42.59
C SER A 432 -0.14 -82.72 41.58
N GLY A 433 0.27 -83.32 40.47
CA GLY A 433 -0.62 -83.87 39.47
C GLY A 433 -1.08 -82.90 38.36
N ILE A 434 -0.66 -81.66 38.39
CA ILE A 434 -1.02 -80.67 37.36
C ILE A 434 0.31 -80.23 36.74
N ALA A 435 0.32 -80.21 35.39
CA ALA A 435 1.49 -79.63 34.65
C ALA A 435 1.58 -78.09 34.89
N SER A 436 2.78 -77.60 35.10
CA SER A 436 3.06 -76.18 35.31
C SER A 436 2.37 -75.34 34.29
N PHE A 437 1.81 -74.25 34.72
CA PHE A 437 1.36 -73.16 33.88
C PHE A 437 2.51 -72.16 33.71
N ASP A 438 2.46 -71.41 32.61
CA ASP A 438 3.47 -70.41 32.28
C ASP A 438 2.79 -69.11 31.84
N PHE A 439 1.85 -68.64 32.72
CA PHE A 439 1.17 -67.39 32.51
C PHE A 439 1.92 -66.21 33.09
N THR A 440 1.89 -65.09 32.42
CA THR A 440 2.42 -63.85 32.98
C THR A 440 1.52 -63.34 34.11
N GLU A 441 2.07 -62.47 34.97
CA GLU A 441 1.31 -61.89 36.08
C GLU A 441 -0.01 -61.22 35.64
N PRO A 442 -0.07 -60.39 34.53
CA PRO A 442 -1.35 -59.85 34.03
C PRO A 442 -2.34 -60.92 33.52
N GLN A 443 -1.83 -61.99 32.91
CA GLN A 443 -2.68 -63.12 32.48
C GLN A 443 -3.24 -63.90 33.67
N ALA A 444 -2.41 -64.20 34.68
CA ALA A 444 -2.83 -64.89 35.88
C ALA A 444 -3.89 -64.07 36.65
N LYS A 445 -3.69 -62.76 36.82
CA LYS A 445 -4.72 -61.91 37.45
C LYS A 445 -6.01 -61.87 36.65
N ALA A 446 -5.97 -61.80 35.32
CA ALA A 446 -7.16 -61.79 34.48
C ALA A 446 -7.92 -63.12 34.55
N ILE A 447 -7.21 -64.24 34.65
CA ILE A 447 -7.83 -65.56 34.85
C ILE A 447 -8.48 -65.66 36.23
N ALA A 448 -7.81 -65.17 37.29
CA ALA A 448 -8.33 -65.18 38.67
C ALA A 448 -9.58 -64.32 38.87
N GLU A 449 -9.73 -63.26 38.11
CA GLU A 449 -10.89 -62.33 38.18
C GLU A 449 -12.11 -62.83 37.41
N ARG A 450 -11.97 -63.93 36.66
CA ARG A 450 -13.04 -64.42 35.78
C ARG A 450 -14.14 -65.12 36.59
N ARG A 451 -15.38 -64.79 36.26
CA ARG A 451 -16.56 -65.42 36.89
C ARG A 451 -16.90 -66.78 36.21
N LEU A 452 -17.35 -67.74 36.97
CA LEU A 452 -17.65 -69.13 36.48
C LEU A 452 -18.59 -69.18 35.25
N TYR A 453 -19.58 -68.29 35.15
CA TYR A 453 -20.49 -68.23 34.00
C TYR A 453 -19.82 -67.70 32.71
N GLN A 454 -18.74 -67.03 32.78
CA GLN A 454 -17.92 -66.58 31.65
C GLN A 454 -17.10 -67.68 31.00
N LEU A 455 -17.19 -68.88 31.51
CA LEU A 455 -16.56 -70.05 30.93
C LEU A 455 -17.53 -70.78 29.95
N SER A 456 -18.69 -70.22 29.65
CA SER A 456 -19.65 -70.73 28.67
C SER A 456 -19.08 -70.71 27.24
N ARG A 457 -19.49 -71.63 26.39
CA ARG A 457 -19.01 -71.70 24.99
C ARG A 457 -19.19 -70.40 24.20
N LEU A 458 -20.29 -69.69 24.44
CA LEU A 458 -20.58 -68.41 23.79
C LEU A 458 -19.61 -67.33 24.21
N ASP A 459 -19.12 -67.32 25.45
CA ASP A 459 -18.13 -66.30 25.92
C ASP A 459 -16.72 -66.64 25.46
N VAL A 460 -16.40 -67.92 25.22
CA VAL A 460 -15.15 -68.39 24.59
C VAL A 460 -15.05 -67.86 23.14
N GLU A 461 -16.07 -68.04 22.34
CA GLU A 461 -16.13 -67.53 20.95
C GLU A 461 -15.96 -65.99 20.91
N LYS A 462 -16.53 -65.27 21.88
CA LYS A 462 -16.34 -63.81 21.96
C LYS A 462 -14.88 -63.44 22.23
N VAL A 463 -14.20 -64.17 23.13
CA VAL A 463 -12.79 -63.92 23.45
C VAL A 463 -11.89 -64.22 22.26
N GLU A 464 -12.14 -65.32 21.56
CA GLU A 464 -11.39 -65.70 20.35
C GLU A 464 -11.62 -64.71 19.21
N ASN A 465 -12.83 -64.24 19.00
CA ASN A 465 -13.13 -63.23 18.00
C ASN A 465 -12.47 -61.89 18.34
N GLU A 466 -12.57 -61.41 19.59
CA GLU A 466 -11.90 -60.19 20.07
C GLU A 466 -10.38 -60.34 19.88
N HIS A 467 -9.79 -61.47 20.18
CA HIS A 467 -8.36 -61.73 20.02
C HIS A 467 -7.93 -61.68 18.54
N ASN A 468 -8.72 -62.27 17.65
CA ASN A 468 -8.43 -62.24 16.21
C ASN A 468 -8.58 -60.82 15.61
N GLU A 469 -9.62 -60.08 16.01
CA GLU A 469 -9.80 -58.66 15.63
C GLU A 469 -8.61 -57.78 16.10
N LEU A 470 -8.15 -58.00 17.34
CA LEU A 470 -6.99 -57.28 17.85
C LEU A 470 -5.70 -57.65 17.12
N LYS A 471 -5.50 -58.92 16.71
CA LYS A 471 -4.34 -59.27 15.86
C LYS A 471 -4.33 -58.55 14.53
N ILE A 472 -5.47 -58.43 13.89
CA ILE A 472 -5.61 -57.67 12.64
C ILE A 472 -5.31 -56.20 12.90
N LYS A 473 -5.87 -55.61 13.98
CA LYS A 473 -5.60 -54.20 14.38
C LYS A 473 -4.14 -53.98 14.73
N ILE A 474 -3.49 -54.89 15.43
CA ILE A 474 -2.06 -54.82 15.76
C ILE A 474 -1.20 -54.77 14.49
N ALA A 475 -1.48 -55.67 13.51
CA ALA A 475 -0.77 -55.69 12.25
C ALA A 475 -0.96 -54.38 11.45
N ASP A 476 -2.18 -53.81 11.41
CA ASP A 476 -2.45 -52.52 10.77
C ASP A 476 -1.74 -51.35 11.48
N LEU A 477 -1.75 -51.31 12.82
CA LEU A 477 -1.05 -50.28 13.58
C LEU A 477 0.48 -50.37 13.41
N GLN A 478 1.04 -51.56 13.33
CA GLN A 478 2.45 -51.77 13.03
C GLN A 478 2.83 -51.27 11.62
N ASP A 479 1.94 -51.52 10.62
CA ASP A 479 2.12 -50.99 9.25
C ASP A 479 2.06 -49.48 9.24
N ILE A 480 1.12 -48.83 9.95
CA ILE A 480 1.05 -47.36 10.09
C ILE A 480 2.33 -46.79 10.68
N ILE A 481 2.91 -47.42 11.72
CA ILE A 481 4.13 -46.97 12.36
C ILE A 481 5.33 -47.15 11.41
N ALA A 482 5.41 -48.26 10.67
CA ALA A 482 6.53 -48.56 9.78
C ALA A 482 6.49 -47.72 8.50
N SER A 483 5.31 -47.38 7.98
CA SER A 483 5.14 -46.76 6.67
C SER A 483 4.75 -45.30 6.73
N ARG A 484 5.65 -44.43 6.27
CA ARG A 484 5.37 -42.99 6.11
C ARG A 484 4.20 -42.75 5.15
N VAL A 485 4.16 -43.49 4.07
CA VAL A 485 3.08 -43.40 3.07
C VAL A 485 1.72 -43.59 3.73
N ARG A 486 1.57 -44.63 4.57
CA ARG A 486 0.32 -44.88 5.30
C ARG A 486 -0.06 -43.75 6.25
N ARG A 487 0.91 -43.14 6.93
CA ARG A 487 0.67 -41.99 7.83
C ARG A 487 0.17 -40.79 7.03
N LEU A 488 0.78 -40.50 5.88
CA LEU A 488 0.38 -39.40 4.99
C LEU A 488 -1.00 -39.64 4.37
N ASP A 489 -1.33 -40.89 3.99
CA ASP A 489 -2.68 -41.25 3.51
C ASP A 489 -3.75 -41.01 4.57
N ILE A 490 -3.49 -41.38 5.83
CA ILE A 490 -4.38 -41.11 6.96
C ILE A 490 -4.57 -39.60 7.15
N LEU A 491 -3.50 -38.81 7.08
CA LEU A 491 -3.56 -37.37 7.18
C LEU A 491 -4.49 -36.77 6.10
N ILE A 492 -4.35 -37.23 4.84
CA ILE A 492 -5.21 -36.79 3.74
C ILE A 492 -6.66 -37.18 3.93
N GLN A 493 -6.92 -38.39 4.42
CA GLN A 493 -8.29 -38.86 4.72
C GLN A 493 -8.94 -37.98 5.81
N GLU A 494 -8.23 -37.74 6.92
CA GLU A 494 -8.70 -36.85 8.00
C GLU A 494 -8.94 -35.41 7.51
N LEU A 495 -8.06 -34.89 6.64
CA LEU A 495 -8.22 -33.59 6.04
C LEU A 495 -9.46 -33.50 5.13
N ASN A 496 -9.71 -34.55 4.32
CA ASN A 496 -10.88 -34.61 3.46
C ASN A 496 -12.19 -34.67 4.27
N GLU A 497 -12.22 -35.40 5.37
CA GLU A 497 -13.38 -35.42 6.28
C GLU A 497 -13.67 -34.07 6.91
N MET A 498 -12.62 -33.30 7.24
CA MET A 498 -12.78 -31.92 7.74
C MET A 498 -13.34 -30.98 6.69
N VAL A 499 -12.84 -31.07 5.43
CA VAL A 499 -13.39 -30.30 4.30
C VAL A 499 -14.85 -30.64 4.03
N GLU A 500 -15.22 -31.90 4.09
CA GLU A 500 -16.62 -32.32 3.89
C GLU A 500 -17.55 -31.78 4.98
N LYS A 501 -17.10 -31.72 6.23
CA LYS A 501 -17.90 -31.26 7.39
C LYS A 501 -17.94 -29.76 7.59
N HIS A 502 -16.83 -29.06 7.27
CA HIS A 502 -16.61 -27.65 7.64
C HIS A 502 -16.17 -26.78 6.47
N GLY A 503 -15.98 -27.35 5.27
CA GLY A 503 -15.64 -26.58 4.08
C GLY A 503 -16.78 -25.65 3.68
N ASP A 504 -16.44 -24.44 3.32
CA ASP A 504 -17.36 -23.40 2.85
C ASP A 504 -16.76 -22.63 1.68
N GLU A 505 -17.58 -21.81 1.05
CA GLU A 505 -17.12 -20.95 -0.05
C GLU A 505 -16.24 -19.80 0.47
N ARG A 506 -15.38 -19.31 -0.40
CA ARG A 506 -14.57 -18.10 -0.16
C ARG A 506 -15.49 -16.90 0.09
N ARG A 507 -15.13 -16.07 1.08
CA ARG A 507 -15.86 -14.85 1.42
C ARG A 507 -15.25 -13.62 0.76
N SER A 508 -13.91 -13.55 0.69
CA SER A 508 -13.20 -12.40 0.08
C SER A 508 -12.98 -12.61 -1.41
N ASP A 509 -13.35 -11.64 -2.23
CA ASP A 509 -13.02 -11.62 -3.66
C ASP A 509 -11.55 -11.20 -3.84
N ILE A 510 -10.90 -11.68 -4.93
CA ILE A 510 -9.56 -11.25 -5.32
C ILE A 510 -9.65 -10.60 -6.70
N ASP A 511 -9.28 -9.34 -6.77
CA ASP A 511 -9.19 -8.60 -8.03
C ASP A 511 -7.71 -8.54 -8.47
N PRO A 512 -7.35 -9.16 -9.60
CA PRO A 512 -5.99 -9.13 -10.11
C PRO A 512 -5.58 -7.75 -10.66
N MET A 513 -6.53 -6.84 -10.88
CA MET A 513 -6.20 -5.50 -11.35
C MET A 513 -5.45 -4.71 -10.27
N PRO A 514 -4.29 -4.13 -10.59
CA PRO A 514 -3.59 -3.28 -9.63
C PRO A 514 -4.46 -2.06 -9.27
N LEU A 515 -4.44 -1.66 -8.00
CA LEU A 515 -5.11 -0.45 -7.49
C LEU A 515 -4.59 0.87 -8.08
N SER A 516 -3.77 0.84 -9.09
CA SER A 516 -3.24 2.00 -9.82
C SER A 516 -4.30 2.75 -10.66
N MET A 517 -5.56 2.75 -10.25
CA MET A 517 -6.43 3.87 -10.57
C MET A 517 -6.00 5.05 -9.71
N ASP A 518 -4.93 5.72 -10.13
CA ASP A 518 -4.61 7.05 -9.65
C ASP A 518 -5.83 7.94 -9.96
N ARG A 519 -6.05 8.94 -9.09
CA ARG A 519 -7.07 9.99 -9.32
C ARG A 519 -6.97 10.59 -10.73
N GLU A 520 -5.84 10.39 -11.37
CA GLU A 520 -5.49 10.78 -12.71
C GLU A 520 -6.24 9.98 -13.78
N ASP A 521 -6.54 8.70 -13.54
CA ASP A 521 -7.27 7.85 -14.49
C ASP A 521 -8.76 8.19 -14.59
N LEU A 522 -9.28 8.90 -13.56
CA LEU A 522 -10.67 9.38 -13.49
C LEU A 522 -10.84 10.80 -14.02
N ILE A 523 -9.74 11.48 -14.37
CA ILE A 523 -9.81 12.81 -14.94
C ILE A 523 -9.79 12.68 -16.45
N GLU A 524 -10.85 13.16 -17.04
CA GLU A 524 -10.94 13.30 -18.49
C GLU A 524 -9.77 14.14 -19.00
N GLU A 525 -9.03 13.59 -19.98
CA GLU A 525 -7.93 14.30 -20.60
C GLU A 525 -8.49 15.32 -21.57
N ARG A 526 -8.43 16.59 -21.21
CA ARG A 526 -8.91 17.69 -22.03
C ARG A 526 -7.95 18.87 -21.97
N ALA A 527 -7.98 19.64 -23.03
CA ALA A 527 -7.21 20.90 -23.11
C ALA A 527 -7.76 21.93 -22.11
N ILE A 528 -6.89 22.50 -21.30
CA ILE A 528 -7.20 23.54 -20.33
C ILE A 528 -6.27 24.73 -20.49
N VAL A 529 -6.82 25.90 -20.14
CA VAL A 529 -6.06 27.16 -20.08
C VAL A 529 -5.84 27.54 -18.62
N ILE A 530 -4.61 27.58 -18.19
CA ILE A 530 -4.21 28.03 -16.85
C ILE A 530 -3.90 29.52 -16.91
N THR A 531 -4.50 30.29 -16.02
CA THR A 531 -4.23 31.72 -15.84
C THR A 531 -3.65 31.96 -14.46
N LEU A 532 -2.51 32.66 -14.38
CA LEU A 532 -1.93 33.15 -13.14
C LEU A 532 -1.91 34.68 -13.16
N THR A 533 -2.28 35.31 -12.04
CA THR A 533 -2.25 36.77 -11.90
C THR A 533 -1.00 37.23 -11.16
N ASN A 534 -0.72 38.57 -11.20
CA ASN A 534 0.39 39.20 -10.50
C ASN A 534 0.35 38.97 -8.99
N ASP A 535 -0.83 38.95 -8.42
CA ASP A 535 -1.07 38.67 -7.00
C ASP A 535 -1.11 37.16 -6.66
N ASN A 536 -0.58 36.31 -7.57
CA ASN A 536 -0.48 34.87 -7.38
C ASN A 536 -1.82 34.12 -7.27
N TYR A 537 -2.89 34.61 -7.92
CA TYR A 537 -4.14 33.84 -8.09
C TYR A 537 -4.05 32.98 -9.33
N ILE A 538 -4.30 31.67 -9.15
CA ILE A 538 -4.26 30.67 -10.21
C ILE A 538 -5.63 30.07 -10.43
N ARG A 539 -5.96 29.79 -11.68
CA ARG A 539 -7.17 29.04 -12.06
C ARG A 539 -6.97 28.33 -13.39
N HIS A 540 -7.75 27.30 -13.62
CA HIS A 540 -7.89 26.71 -14.95
C HIS A 540 -9.31 26.80 -15.46
N LEU A 541 -9.43 26.85 -16.77
CA LEU A 541 -10.69 26.81 -17.51
C LEU A 541 -10.55 25.82 -18.69
N PRO A 542 -11.61 25.13 -19.09
CA PRO A 542 -11.60 24.41 -20.36
C PRO A 542 -11.24 25.36 -21.50
N ALA A 543 -10.44 24.89 -22.45
CA ALA A 543 -9.99 25.72 -23.58
C ALA A 543 -11.15 26.25 -24.42
N GLU A 544 -12.24 25.51 -24.54
CA GLU A 544 -13.52 25.86 -25.20
C GLU A 544 -14.16 27.16 -24.62
N SER A 545 -13.83 27.52 -23.40
CA SER A 545 -14.36 28.73 -22.76
C SER A 545 -13.91 30.04 -23.40
N PHE A 546 -12.94 30.02 -24.33
CA PHE A 546 -12.37 31.20 -24.97
C PHE A 546 -12.81 31.30 -26.45
N ARG A 547 -13.97 31.97 -26.77
CA ARG A 547 -14.47 32.15 -28.13
C ARG A 547 -13.66 33.13 -28.95
N MET A 548 -13.50 32.89 -30.27
CA MET A 548 -12.87 33.81 -31.23
C MET A 548 -13.67 35.07 -31.44
N GLN A 549 -12.99 36.22 -31.58
CA GLN A 549 -13.56 37.48 -32.08
C GLN A 549 -12.83 37.96 -33.34
N ASN A 550 -13.56 38.37 -34.34
CA ASN A 550 -13.03 38.91 -35.59
C ASN A 550 -12.37 40.29 -35.38
N ARG A 551 -11.50 40.67 -36.33
CA ARG A 551 -10.77 41.95 -36.38
C ARG A 551 -11.70 43.15 -36.12
N GLY A 552 -11.35 44.02 -35.13
CA GLY A 552 -12.14 45.21 -34.82
C GLY A 552 -13.18 45.06 -33.71
N GLY A 553 -13.30 43.90 -33.08
CA GLY A 553 -14.13 43.71 -31.90
C GLY A 553 -13.62 44.47 -30.70
N LYS A 554 -14.52 45.00 -29.85
CA LYS A 554 -14.15 45.51 -28.50
C LYS A 554 -13.68 44.32 -27.69
N GLY A 555 -12.40 44.31 -27.26
CA GLY A 555 -11.81 43.22 -26.46
C GLY A 555 -12.72 42.82 -25.29
N MET A 556 -12.78 41.54 -25.01
CA MET A 556 -13.49 41.01 -23.84
C MET A 556 -12.68 41.29 -22.58
N LYS A 557 -13.33 41.74 -21.53
CA LYS A 557 -12.70 41.84 -20.21
C LYS A 557 -12.43 40.41 -19.73
N GLY A 558 -11.20 39.96 -19.86
CA GLY A 558 -10.79 38.61 -19.50
C GLY A 558 -10.80 38.33 -18.00
N VAL A 559 -10.68 39.36 -17.17
CA VAL A 559 -10.72 39.27 -15.70
C VAL A 559 -11.29 40.59 -15.17
N GLN A 560 -12.35 40.58 -14.42
CA GLN A 560 -12.72 41.72 -13.58
C GLN A 560 -11.86 41.70 -12.31
N THR A 561 -10.76 42.41 -12.31
CA THR A 561 -9.94 42.60 -11.10
C THR A 561 -10.42 43.88 -10.40
N LYS A 562 -10.78 43.76 -9.14
CA LYS A 562 -10.86 44.91 -8.24
C LYS A 562 -9.40 45.20 -7.83
N ASN A 563 -8.92 46.38 -8.15
CA ASN A 563 -7.61 46.93 -7.80
C ASN A 563 -6.37 46.21 -8.43
N GLU A 564 -5.79 46.81 -9.49
CA GLU A 564 -4.40 46.62 -9.98
C GLU A 564 -3.84 45.21 -10.27
N ASP A 565 -4.57 44.09 -9.97
CA ASP A 565 -4.13 42.72 -10.26
C ASP A 565 -4.42 42.36 -11.73
N PHE A 566 -3.42 41.83 -12.43
CA PHE A 566 -3.50 41.48 -13.85
C PHE A 566 -2.90 40.10 -14.11
N PRO A 567 -3.36 39.37 -15.16
CA PRO A 567 -2.78 38.09 -15.53
C PRO A 567 -1.30 38.24 -15.96
N THR A 568 -0.42 37.46 -15.33
CA THR A 568 1.00 37.42 -15.67
C THR A 568 1.39 36.17 -16.48
N THR A 569 0.60 35.10 -16.40
CA THR A 569 0.84 33.87 -17.16
C THR A 569 -0.45 33.32 -17.72
N LEU A 570 -0.46 33.01 -19.00
CA LEU A 570 -1.48 32.22 -19.67
C LEU A 570 -0.79 31.02 -20.30
N LEU A 571 -1.20 29.84 -19.91
CA LEU A 571 -0.59 28.57 -20.33
C LEU A 571 -1.68 27.62 -20.80
N THR A 572 -1.47 26.98 -21.95
CA THR A 572 -2.31 25.88 -22.43
C THR A 572 -1.61 24.56 -22.19
N CYS A 573 -2.30 23.59 -21.66
CA CYS A 573 -1.83 22.23 -21.38
C CYS A 573 -3.00 21.27 -21.29
N PHE A 574 -2.71 19.98 -21.20
CA PHE A 574 -3.74 18.97 -20.89
C PHE A 574 -3.98 18.86 -19.39
N SER A 575 -5.19 18.44 -19.01
CA SER A 575 -5.59 18.29 -17.59
C SER A 575 -4.64 17.36 -16.82
N LYS A 576 -4.11 16.32 -17.45
CA LYS A 576 -3.20 15.33 -16.83
C LYS A 576 -1.73 15.74 -16.83
N ASP A 577 -1.36 16.82 -17.50
CA ASP A 577 0.04 17.29 -17.53
C ASP A 577 0.55 17.62 -16.12
N ARG A 578 1.84 17.42 -15.93
CA ARG A 578 2.54 17.85 -14.73
C ARG A 578 3.09 19.26 -14.91
N LEU A 579 2.80 20.13 -13.99
CA LEU A 579 3.31 21.51 -13.99
C LEU A 579 4.54 21.58 -13.10
N LEU A 580 5.64 22.09 -13.65
CA LEU A 580 6.79 22.56 -12.89
C LEU A 580 6.69 24.08 -12.77
N ILE A 581 6.50 24.58 -11.55
CA ILE A 581 6.33 26.01 -11.25
C ILE A 581 7.64 26.52 -10.67
N PHE A 582 8.28 27.43 -11.40
CA PHE A 582 9.55 28.05 -11.01
C PHE A 582 9.32 29.43 -10.42
N THR A 583 10.03 29.74 -9.32
CA THR A 583 9.80 30.95 -8.54
C THR A 583 11.09 31.63 -8.16
N ASN A 584 11.00 32.93 -7.88
CA ASN A 584 12.00 33.77 -7.19
C ASN A 584 11.54 33.92 -5.74
N ARG A 585 12.28 33.33 -4.79
CA ARG A 585 12.00 33.43 -3.36
C ARG A 585 12.99 34.39 -2.70
N PRO A 586 12.54 35.48 -2.09
CA PRO A 586 13.37 36.28 -1.19
C PRO A 586 13.85 35.44 0.00
N ALA A 587 15.14 35.53 0.28
CA ALA A 587 15.77 34.81 1.36
C ALA A 587 16.91 35.63 1.96
N ILE A 588 17.32 35.30 3.17
CA ILE A 588 18.41 35.96 3.88
C ILE A 588 19.53 34.92 4.09
N LYS A 589 20.77 35.31 3.75
CA LYS A 589 21.95 34.50 4.07
C LYS A 589 22.83 35.26 5.08
N LYS A 590 23.38 34.50 6.03
CA LYS A 590 24.38 35.01 6.96
C LYS A 590 25.76 34.91 6.31
N VAL A 591 26.44 36.01 6.16
CA VAL A 591 27.81 36.10 5.62
C VAL A 591 28.74 36.56 6.71
N LYS A 592 29.82 35.83 6.94
CA LYS A 592 30.88 36.26 7.86
C LYS A 592 31.88 37.14 7.12
N ASP A 593 32.18 38.30 7.69
CA ASP A 593 33.26 39.15 7.22
C ASP A 593 34.65 38.57 7.59
N LYS A 594 35.72 39.22 7.16
CA LYS A 594 37.09 38.79 7.47
C LYS A 594 37.43 38.86 8.98
N GLU A 595 36.63 39.54 9.76
CA GLU A 595 36.77 39.77 11.21
C GLU A 595 35.88 38.82 12.02
N GLY A 596 35.03 37.94 11.35
CA GLY A 596 34.15 36.95 11.97
C GLY A 596 32.75 37.45 12.32
N ASN A 597 32.41 38.71 12.03
CA ASN A 597 31.08 39.27 12.29
C ASN A 597 30.06 38.73 11.27
N GLU A 598 28.91 38.30 11.75
CA GLU A 598 27.82 37.85 10.89
C GLU A 598 26.96 39.02 10.43
N THR A 599 26.89 39.23 9.12
CA THR A 599 25.97 40.19 8.47
C THR A 599 24.89 39.43 7.70
N GLU A 600 23.67 39.89 7.80
CA GLU A 600 22.52 39.31 7.07
C GLU A 600 22.40 40.01 5.71
N VAL A 601 22.54 39.24 4.63
CA VAL A 601 22.48 39.76 3.25
C VAL A 601 21.26 39.17 2.55
N PRO A 602 20.34 39.99 2.04
CA PRO A 602 19.21 39.51 1.25
C PRO A 602 19.69 38.97 -0.11
N TYR A 603 19.10 37.85 -0.55
CA TYR A 603 19.33 37.29 -1.87
C TYR A 603 18.06 36.62 -2.40
N ILE A 604 18.02 36.29 -3.70
CA ILE A 604 16.93 35.55 -4.31
C ILE A 604 17.33 34.10 -4.47
N GLU A 605 16.45 33.18 -4.05
CA GLU A 605 16.59 31.75 -4.26
C GLU A 605 15.65 31.30 -5.37
N GLY A 606 16.18 30.72 -6.46
CA GLY A 606 15.36 30.08 -7.51
C GLY A 606 14.86 28.73 -7.07
N ARG A 607 13.54 28.58 -6.98
CA ARG A 607 12.89 27.33 -6.54
C ARG A 607 12.02 26.72 -7.63
N VAL A 608 11.64 25.45 -7.42
CA VAL A 608 10.72 24.71 -8.28
C VAL A 608 9.74 23.90 -7.43
N TYR A 609 8.48 23.91 -7.83
CA TYR A 609 7.36 23.16 -7.23
C TYR A 609 6.71 22.29 -8.30
N GLY A 610 6.21 21.11 -7.92
CA GLY A 610 5.52 20.19 -8.81
C GLY A 610 4.04 20.07 -8.43
N LEU A 611 3.16 20.13 -9.44
CA LEU A 611 1.72 20.07 -9.33
C LEU A 611 1.14 19.41 -10.59
N ARG A 612 0.00 18.69 -10.47
CA ARG A 612 -0.75 18.26 -11.65
C ARG A 612 -1.65 19.41 -12.16
N ALA A 613 -1.86 19.51 -13.45
CA ALA A 613 -2.60 20.63 -14.04
C ALA A 613 -4.06 20.67 -13.56
N TRP A 614 -4.73 19.51 -13.44
CA TRP A 614 -6.09 19.39 -12.89
C TRP A 614 -6.22 19.79 -11.40
N GLU A 615 -5.12 19.81 -10.65
CA GLU A 615 -5.12 20.19 -9.23
C GLU A 615 -5.17 21.73 -9.04
N THR A 616 -5.01 22.51 -10.10
CA THR A 616 -5.23 23.96 -10.05
C THR A 616 -6.72 24.25 -9.86
N PRO A 617 -7.09 25.32 -9.13
CA PRO A 617 -8.50 25.63 -8.90
C PRO A 617 -9.29 25.84 -10.20
N ARG A 618 -10.44 25.18 -10.36
CA ARG A 618 -11.35 25.44 -11.47
C ARG A 618 -12.01 26.81 -11.28
N GLY A 619 -11.97 27.63 -12.29
CA GLY A 619 -12.58 28.97 -12.27
C GLY A 619 -13.72 29.14 -13.27
N SER A 620 -14.48 30.23 -13.15
CA SER A 620 -15.34 30.76 -14.20
C SER A 620 -14.59 31.90 -14.93
N ARG A 621 -15.11 32.39 -16.06
CA ARG A 621 -14.49 33.49 -16.81
C ARG A 621 -14.25 34.74 -15.97
N THR A 622 -15.12 35.01 -15.00
CA THR A 622 -15.10 36.21 -14.15
C THR A 622 -14.54 35.96 -12.75
N SER A 623 -14.25 34.70 -12.36
CA SER A 623 -13.68 34.40 -11.03
C SER A 623 -12.24 34.81 -10.93
N LYS A 624 -11.79 35.22 -9.74
CA LYS A 624 -10.38 35.52 -9.44
C LYS A 624 -9.53 34.23 -9.39
N GLY A 625 -10.15 33.07 -9.16
CA GLY A 625 -9.46 31.81 -8.91
C GLY A 625 -9.07 31.64 -7.45
N GLY A 626 -8.22 30.66 -7.17
CA GLY A 626 -7.65 30.40 -5.85
C GLY A 626 -6.22 30.93 -5.76
N HIS A 627 -5.80 31.37 -4.57
CA HIS A 627 -4.41 31.79 -4.38
C HIS A 627 -3.49 30.56 -4.48
N ILE A 628 -2.39 30.69 -5.24
CA ILE A 628 -1.47 29.57 -5.53
C ILE A 628 -0.87 28.92 -4.26
N ARG A 629 -0.78 29.67 -3.15
CA ARG A 629 -0.35 29.15 -1.84
C ARG A 629 -1.23 28.03 -1.30
N ASN A 630 -2.49 27.98 -1.71
CA ASN A 630 -3.43 26.92 -1.30
C ASN A 630 -3.13 25.59 -2.00
N VAL A 631 -2.29 25.64 -3.05
CA VAL A 631 -1.99 24.50 -3.92
C VAL A 631 -0.54 24.02 -3.76
N ILE A 632 0.41 24.97 -3.59
CA ILE A 632 1.84 24.71 -3.38
C ILE A 632 2.36 25.48 -2.17
N GLY A 633 3.49 25.03 -1.59
CA GLY A 633 4.11 25.64 -0.41
C GLY A 633 4.84 26.96 -0.67
N LEU A 634 4.18 27.92 -1.36
CA LEU A 634 4.74 29.24 -1.66
C LEU A 634 4.82 30.11 -0.40
N LYS A 635 5.94 30.83 -0.21
CA LYS A 635 6.09 31.79 0.90
C LYS A 635 5.55 33.17 0.53
N ASP A 636 5.43 34.04 1.56
CA ASP A 636 5.16 35.44 1.35
C ASP A 636 6.27 36.08 0.50
N ASP A 637 5.92 37.02 -0.37
CA ASP A 637 6.83 37.72 -1.29
C ASP A 637 7.56 36.85 -2.34
N GLU A 638 7.20 35.55 -2.44
CA GLU A 638 7.72 34.67 -3.50
C GLU A 638 6.91 34.86 -4.78
N THR A 639 7.60 35.12 -5.90
CA THR A 639 6.98 35.39 -7.20
C THR A 639 7.16 34.24 -8.16
N VAL A 640 6.09 33.87 -8.88
CA VAL A 640 6.16 32.85 -9.94
C VAL A 640 6.75 33.46 -11.20
N VAL A 641 7.74 32.79 -11.79
CA VAL A 641 8.49 33.24 -12.97
C VAL A 641 8.09 32.47 -14.22
N SER A 642 8.02 31.16 -14.12
CA SER A 642 7.77 30.28 -15.28
C SER A 642 6.98 29.04 -14.83
N ILE A 643 6.05 28.62 -15.65
CA ILE A 643 5.33 27.34 -15.51
C ILE A 643 5.66 26.51 -16.76
N VAL A 644 6.20 25.31 -16.55
CA VAL A 644 6.54 24.38 -17.62
C VAL A 644 5.64 23.15 -17.49
N PRO A 645 4.75 22.90 -18.46
CA PRO A 645 3.99 21.67 -18.51
C PRO A 645 4.90 20.54 -18.99
N LEU A 646 4.74 19.36 -18.40
CA LEU A 646 5.38 18.11 -18.82
C LEU A 646 4.28 17.12 -19.15
N THR A 647 4.31 16.62 -20.38
CA THR A 647 3.42 15.55 -20.82
C THR A 647 3.77 14.23 -20.15
N LYS A 648 2.86 13.27 -20.23
CA LYS A 648 3.07 11.93 -19.65
C LYS A 648 4.30 11.25 -20.27
N GLU A 649 4.48 11.37 -21.59
CA GLU A 649 5.60 10.77 -22.33
C GLU A 649 6.94 11.28 -21.80
N LEU A 650 7.06 12.60 -21.57
CA LEU A 650 8.28 13.23 -21.03
C LEU A 650 8.55 12.86 -19.56
N ILE A 651 7.53 12.45 -18.82
CA ILE A 651 7.68 12.01 -17.43
C ILE A 651 8.14 10.55 -17.39
N ASP A 652 7.53 9.69 -18.22
CA ASP A 652 7.79 8.26 -18.25
C ASP A 652 9.16 7.94 -18.88
N ASP A 653 9.54 8.66 -19.95
CA ASP A 653 10.85 8.58 -20.57
C ASP A 653 11.46 9.99 -20.80
N PRO A 654 12.16 10.55 -19.82
CA PRO A 654 12.78 11.87 -19.93
C PRO A 654 13.97 11.90 -20.91
N GLY A 655 14.55 10.74 -21.28
CA GLY A 655 15.68 10.63 -22.18
C GLY A 655 16.77 11.67 -21.92
N ASP A 656 17.37 12.21 -23.00
CA ASP A 656 18.34 13.31 -22.98
C ASP A 656 17.69 14.70 -23.07
N ASN A 657 16.47 14.85 -22.51
CA ASN A 657 15.82 16.14 -22.40
C ASN A 657 16.38 16.95 -21.22
N PHE A 658 16.48 18.25 -21.44
CA PHE A 658 17.01 19.21 -20.47
C PHE A 658 16.00 20.31 -20.15
N LEU A 659 16.16 20.91 -18.97
CA LEU A 659 15.61 22.23 -18.67
C LEU A 659 16.73 23.26 -18.76
N ALA A 660 16.51 24.28 -19.56
CA ALA A 660 17.38 25.43 -19.66
C ALA A 660 16.79 26.61 -18.87
N PHE A 661 17.60 27.22 -18.03
CA PHE A 661 17.27 28.34 -17.16
C PHE A 661 17.96 29.60 -17.66
N ALA A 662 17.27 30.71 -17.69
CA ALA A 662 17.86 32.02 -18.03
C ALA A 662 17.60 33.03 -16.92
N THR A 663 18.66 33.80 -16.56
CA THR A 663 18.57 34.82 -15.51
C THR A 663 18.60 36.24 -16.09
N GLN A 664 18.16 37.21 -15.33
CA GLN A 664 18.06 38.60 -15.72
C GLN A 664 19.42 39.18 -16.16
N ARG A 665 20.53 38.68 -15.59
CA ARG A 665 21.90 39.08 -15.94
C ARG A 665 22.50 38.36 -17.15
N GLY A 666 21.69 37.57 -17.87
CA GLY A 666 22.12 36.88 -19.08
C GLY A 666 22.91 35.58 -18.85
N ILE A 667 22.76 34.99 -17.67
CA ILE A 667 23.30 33.65 -17.37
C ILE A 667 22.35 32.59 -17.93
N ILE A 668 22.91 31.51 -18.45
CA ILE A 668 22.16 30.30 -18.87
C ILE A 668 22.67 29.07 -18.12
N LYS A 669 21.76 28.21 -17.73
CA LYS A 669 22.05 26.92 -17.11
C LYS A 669 21.26 25.82 -17.82
N LYS A 670 21.88 24.65 -18.04
CA LYS A 670 21.21 23.44 -18.54
C LYS A 670 21.31 22.34 -17.51
N SER A 671 20.20 21.65 -17.24
CA SER A 671 20.15 20.51 -16.32
C SER A 671 19.24 19.42 -16.87
N LEU A 672 19.56 18.15 -16.63
CA LEU A 672 18.72 17.02 -17.05
C LEU A 672 17.30 17.15 -16.50
N LEU A 673 16.31 16.88 -17.32
CA LEU A 673 14.88 16.89 -16.96
C LEU A 673 14.58 15.90 -15.84
N SER A 674 15.24 14.74 -15.85
CA SER A 674 15.11 13.68 -14.82
C SER A 674 15.32 14.18 -13.38
N HIS A 675 16.12 15.24 -13.19
CA HIS A 675 16.34 15.85 -11.87
C HIS A 675 15.10 16.60 -11.31
N TYR A 676 14.06 16.84 -12.14
CA TYR A 676 12.89 17.65 -11.81
C TYR A 676 11.57 16.87 -11.83
N ILE A 677 11.53 15.65 -12.35
CA ILE A 677 10.30 14.84 -12.45
C ILE A 677 9.68 14.56 -11.07
N LYS A 678 10.50 14.26 -10.05
CA LYS A 678 10.03 13.92 -8.68
C LYS A 678 10.02 15.15 -7.75
N ILE A 679 9.59 16.31 -8.24
CA ILE A 679 9.44 17.52 -7.41
C ILE A 679 8.03 17.56 -6.83
N ASN A 680 7.91 17.74 -5.52
CA ASN A 680 6.64 17.81 -4.80
C ASN A 680 6.16 19.25 -4.57
N ARG A 681 4.94 19.42 -4.03
CA ARG A 681 4.33 20.71 -3.68
C ARG A 681 5.13 21.54 -2.66
N ASN A 682 5.99 20.92 -1.85
CA ASN A 682 6.85 21.61 -0.88
C ASN A 682 8.06 22.31 -1.53
N GLY A 683 8.29 22.02 -2.80
CA GLY A 683 9.33 22.64 -3.62
C GLY A 683 10.77 22.31 -3.22
N LYS A 684 11.67 22.52 -4.16
CA LYS A 684 13.13 22.34 -3.98
C LYS A 684 13.86 23.51 -4.65
N LYS A 685 15.13 23.75 -4.24
CA LYS A 685 16.00 24.70 -4.92
C LYS A 685 16.26 24.25 -6.37
N ALA A 686 16.04 25.15 -7.33
CA ALA A 686 16.17 24.86 -8.76
C ALA A 686 17.47 25.39 -9.36
N ILE A 687 17.92 26.54 -8.91
CA ILE A 687 19.13 27.23 -9.40
C ILE A 687 19.73 28.07 -8.27
N ASN A 688 21.04 28.24 -8.29
CA ASN A 688 21.73 29.20 -7.41
C ASN A 688 21.94 30.50 -8.16
N LEU A 689 21.30 31.57 -7.72
CA LEU A 689 21.38 32.90 -8.32
C LEU A 689 22.48 33.70 -7.67
N ALA A 690 23.19 34.54 -8.46
CA ALA A 690 24.12 35.50 -7.94
C ALA A 690 23.39 36.67 -7.21
N ASP A 691 24.09 37.40 -6.35
CA ASP A 691 23.48 38.48 -5.61
C ASP A 691 22.94 39.57 -6.57
N GLY A 692 21.65 39.88 -6.40
CA GLY A 692 20.92 40.83 -7.24
C GLY A 692 20.60 40.30 -8.66
N ASP A 693 20.62 38.98 -8.90
CA ASP A 693 20.15 38.34 -10.12
C ASP A 693 18.81 37.62 -9.86
N GLU A 694 18.00 37.45 -10.88
CA GLU A 694 16.69 36.84 -10.82
C GLU A 694 16.52 35.82 -11.96
N LEU A 695 15.77 34.77 -11.71
CA LEU A 695 15.33 33.84 -12.74
C LEU A 695 14.23 34.52 -13.58
N ILE A 696 14.33 34.44 -14.92
CA ILE A 696 13.31 35.06 -15.80
C ILE A 696 12.63 34.07 -16.76
N SER A 697 13.27 32.94 -17.06
CA SER A 697 12.68 31.95 -17.98
C SER A 697 13.25 30.56 -17.75
N VAL A 698 12.39 29.55 -17.83
CA VAL A 698 12.78 28.13 -17.87
C VAL A 698 12.05 27.47 -19.05
N ARG A 699 12.80 26.73 -19.88
CA ARG A 699 12.26 26.06 -21.06
C ARG A 699 12.84 24.65 -21.19
N PRO A 700 12.03 23.67 -21.64
CA PRO A 700 12.56 22.38 -22.02
C PRO A 700 13.32 22.48 -23.37
N GLY A 701 14.24 21.54 -23.58
CA GLY A 701 14.95 21.41 -24.86
C GLY A 701 15.96 20.27 -24.86
N THR A 702 16.51 19.98 -26.04
CA THR A 702 17.52 18.97 -26.34
C THR A 702 18.83 19.60 -26.79
N ASP A 703 19.91 18.84 -26.90
CA ASP A 703 21.21 19.31 -27.36
C ASP A 703 21.21 19.78 -28.82
N GLU A 704 20.22 19.36 -29.61
CA GLU A 704 20.03 19.76 -31.01
C GLU A 704 19.31 21.10 -31.18
N ASP A 705 18.80 21.66 -30.10
CA ASP A 705 18.04 22.90 -30.14
C ASP A 705 18.94 24.15 -30.18
N ASN A 706 18.44 25.14 -30.89
CA ASN A 706 18.96 26.50 -30.89
C ASN A 706 18.41 27.27 -29.67
N VAL A 707 19.28 28.00 -29.02
CA VAL A 707 18.92 28.95 -27.97
C VAL A 707 18.99 30.35 -28.51
N VAL A 708 17.88 31.11 -28.45
CA VAL A 708 17.86 32.53 -28.75
C VAL A 708 17.58 33.33 -27.48
N MET A 709 18.51 34.13 -27.03
CA MET A 709 18.39 35.00 -25.85
C MET A 709 18.27 36.46 -26.29
N VAL A 710 17.25 37.19 -25.78
CA VAL A 710 16.92 38.55 -26.20
C VAL A 710 16.98 39.51 -24.99
N SER A 711 17.64 40.65 -25.17
CA SER A 711 17.77 41.70 -24.14
C SER A 711 16.82 42.88 -24.37
N SER A 712 16.51 43.61 -23.30
CA SER A 712 15.59 44.77 -23.29
C SER A 712 16.00 45.88 -24.26
N ASN A 713 17.29 46.04 -24.54
CA ASN A 713 17.83 47.05 -25.47
C ASN A 713 17.84 46.58 -26.94
N GLY A 714 17.12 45.54 -27.28
CA GLY A 714 16.96 45.08 -28.67
C GLY A 714 18.10 44.27 -29.25
N LEU A 715 18.94 43.64 -28.43
CA LEU A 715 19.99 42.70 -28.87
C LEU A 715 19.59 41.27 -28.63
N ALA A 716 20.01 40.35 -29.51
CA ALA A 716 19.79 38.93 -29.36
C ALA A 716 21.04 38.11 -29.75
N THR A 717 21.20 36.95 -29.14
CA THR A 717 22.23 35.96 -29.52
C THR A 717 21.60 34.64 -29.81
N ARG A 718 22.14 33.88 -30.79
CA ARG A 718 21.75 32.52 -31.12
C ARG A 718 22.95 31.59 -30.98
N PHE A 719 22.79 30.47 -30.29
CA PHE A 719 23.81 29.41 -30.17
C PHE A 719 23.12 28.07 -29.91
N MET A 720 23.82 26.96 -30.11
CA MET A 720 23.27 25.60 -29.82
C MET A 720 23.26 25.32 -28.34
N LEU A 721 22.23 24.61 -27.85
CA LEU A 721 22.10 24.24 -26.43
C LEU A 721 23.24 23.31 -25.95
N ASN A 722 23.83 22.51 -26.87
CA ASN A 722 25.03 21.71 -26.55
C ASN A 722 26.28 22.54 -26.17
N ALA A 723 26.34 23.85 -26.54
CA ALA A 723 27.39 24.75 -26.08
C ALA A 723 27.35 25.07 -24.59
N VAL A 724 26.28 24.64 -23.90
CA VAL A 724 26.10 24.75 -22.46
C VAL A 724 26.22 23.38 -21.82
N ASN A 725 27.26 23.18 -21.02
CA ASN A 725 27.43 21.91 -20.29
C ASN A 725 26.28 21.65 -19.33
N SER A 726 25.83 20.41 -19.25
CA SER A 726 24.82 19.98 -18.29
C SER A 726 25.36 20.13 -16.87
N GLN A 727 24.55 20.65 -15.97
CA GLN A 727 24.91 20.93 -14.59
C GLN A 727 23.83 20.38 -13.63
N GLY A 728 24.25 20.12 -12.39
CA GLY A 728 23.35 19.67 -11.35
C GLY A 728 22.27 20.73 -11.01
N ARG A 729 21.22 20.29 -10.36
CA ARG A 729 20.02 21.10 -10.04
C ARG A 729 20.31 22.42 -9.33
N VAL A 730 21.28 22.49 -8.44
CA VAL A 730 21.57 23.68 -7.61
C VAL A 730 22.74 24.53 -8.10
N SER A 731 23.27 24.31 -9.30
CA SER A 731 24.38 25.09 -9.89
C SER A 731 23.93 26.49 -10.35
N SER A 732 24.88 27.39 -10.62
CA SER A 732 24.62 28.80 -10.98
C SER A 732 24.52 29.07 -12.47
N GLY A 733 25.00 28.16 -13.33
CA GLY A 733 25.03 28.39 -14.77
C GLY A 733 26.28 29.11 -15.26
N VAL A 734 26.23 29.54 -16.54
CA VAL A 734 27.33 30.17 -17.27
C VAL A 734 26.79 31.34 -18.10
N ARG A 735 27.66 32.27 -18.54
CA ARG A 735 27.23 33.40 -19.34
C ARG A 735 26.70 32.95 -20.71
N GLY A 736 25.44 33.28 -21.02
CA GLY A 736 24.77 33.08 -22.29
C GLY A 736 24.81 34.28 -23.21
N LEU A 737 24.50 35.49 -22.67
CA LEU A 737 24.52 36.75 -23.37
C LEU A 737 25.29 37.78 -22.52
N LYS A 738 26.22 38.53 -23.16
CA LYS A 738 26.89 39.65 -22.53
C LYS A 738 26.01 40.90 -22.67
N LEU A 739 25.41 41.33 -21.59
CA LEU A 739 24.57 42.52 -21.52
C LEU A 739 25.43 43.81 -21.42
N LYS A 740 24.94 44.88 -22.04
CA LYS A 740 25.57 46.22 -22.04
C LYS A 740 24.53 47.24 -21.55
N ASP A 741 25.00 48.37 -21.10
CA ASP A 741 24.20 49.57 -20.81
C ASP A 741 23.01 49.33 -19.84
N ASN A 742 23.23 48.60 -18.76
CA ASN A 742 22.21 48.20 -17.75
C ASN A 742 21.01 47.43 -18.36
N ALA A 743 21.16 46.90 -19.58
CA ALA A 743 20.11 46.08 -20.20
C ALA A 743 19.88 44.78 -19.40
N LYS A 744 18.65 44.32 -19.40
CA LYS A 744 18.22 43.07 -18.78
C LYS A 744 17.90 42.02 -19.86
N LEU A 745 18.07 40.75 -19.57
CA LEU A 745 17.53 39.70 -20.41
C LEU A 745 16.02 39.69 -20.25
N VAL A 746 15.28 39.59 -21.36
CA VAL A 746 13.80 39.64 -21.38
C VAL A 746 13.21 38.28 -21.63
N GLY A 747 13.87 37.44 -22.43
CA GLY A 747 13.34 36.12 -22.75
C GLY A 747 14.37 35.21 -23.41
N MET A 748 14.02 33.94 -23.40
CA MET A 748 14.77 32.86 -24.03
C MET A 748 13.82 31.99 -24.84
N ILE A 749 14.21 31.67 -26.06
CA ILE A 749 13.53 30.68 -26.95
C ILE A 749 14.46 29.50 -27.14
N ILE A 750 13.87 28.33 -27.18
CA ILE A 750 14.56 27.06 -27.51
C ILE A 750 13.79 26.36 -28.62
N THR A 751 14.46 26.02 -29.71
CA THR A 751 13.85 25.32 -30.85
C THR A 751 14.91 24.75 -31.82
N ASN A 752 14.57 23.64 -32.44
CA ASN A 752 15.34 23.06 -33.55
C ASN A 752 14.79 23.46 -34.93
N ASP A 753 13.61 24.09 -34.98
CA ASP A 753 12.97 24.50 -36.22
C ASP A 753 13.45 25.88 -36.70
N GLU A 754 14.20 25.91 -37.82
CA GLU A 754 14.71 27.12 -38.45
C GLU A 754 13.62 27.97 -39.12
N ASN A 755 12.45 27.36 -39.42
CA ASN A 755 11.33 28.10 -40.00
C ASN A 755 10.54 28.89 -38.94
N THR A 756 10.67 28.52 -37.70
CA THR A 756 10.07 29.23 -36.57
C THR A 756 10.48 30.71 -36.57
N SER A 757 9.52 31.57 -36.25
CA SER A 757 9.76 33.01 -36.09
C SER A 757 9.89 33.40 -34.62
N VAL A 758 10.80 34.33 -34.37
CA VAL A 758 10.95 35.05 -33.09
C VAL A 758 10.06 36.30 -33.13
N LEU A 759 8.98 36.29 -32.36
CA LEU A 759 8.18 37.49 -32.14
C LEU A 759 8.80 38.35 -31.04
N THR A 760 9.16 39.58 -31.36
CA THR A 760 9.58 40.59 -30.38
C THR A 760 8.51 41.65 -30.22
N LEU A 761 8.16 41.96 -28.98
CA LEU A 761 7.14 42.95 -28.62
C LEU A 761 7.75 44.00 -27.72
N SER A 762 7.49 45.32 -28.02
CA SER A 762 7.98 46.41 -27.20
C SER A 762 6.92 46.95 -26.23
N GLU A 763 7.37 47.65 -25.19
CA GLU A 763 6.48 48.25 -24.17
C GLU A 763 5.52 49.27 -24.82
N GLN A 764 5.93 49.93 -25.91
CA GLN A 764 5.09 50.87 -26.65
C GLN A 764 4.13 50.19 -27.66
N GLY A 765 3.98 48.87 -27.63
CA GLY A 765 3.03 48.13 -28.46
C GLY A 765 3.50 47.91 -29.89
N MET A 766 4.77 48.01 -30.19
CA MET A 766 5.34 47.60 -31.46
C MET A 766 5.68 46.15 -31.45
N GLY A 767 5.46 45.44 -32.56
CA GLY A 767 5.80 44.04 -32.69
C GLY A 767 6.29 43.66 -34.06
N LYS A 768 7.14 42.67 -34.13
CA LYS A 768 7.61 42.06 -35.39
C LYS A 768 7.97 40.60 -35.22
N ARG A 769 7.84 39.85 -36.29
CA ARG A 769 8.37 38.48 -36.41
C ARG A 769 9.68 38.51 -37.24
N THR A 770 10.67 37.73 -36.78
CA THR A 770 11.92 37.48 -37.50
C THR A 770 12.18 35.98 -37.47
N ARG A 771 12.38 35.36 -38.62
CA ARG A 771 12.71 33.93 -38.71
C ARG A 771 13.99 33.63 -37.96
N ILE A 772 14.10 32.43 -37.42
CA ILE A 772 15.36 31.94 -36.87
C ILE A 772 16.35 31.77 -38.01
N GLY A 773 15.92 31.20 -39.15
CA GLY A 773 16.67 31.08 -40.40
C GLY A 773 17.95 30.24 -40.30
N THR A 774 18.67 30.07 -41.39
CA THR A 774 19.95 29.35 -41.42
C THR A 774 21.10 30.16 -40.80
N GLY A 775 20.98 31.46 -40.75
CA GLY A 775 22.06 32.38 -40.34
C GLY A 775 23.04 32.71 -41.47
N ASP A 776 22.77 32.23 -42.67
CA ASP A 776 23.62 32.48 -43.87
C ASP A 776 23.48 33.87 -44.45
N SER A 777 24.44 34.27 -45.25
CA SER A 777 24.40 35.54 -45.99
C SER A 777 23.57 35.39 -47.23
N ILE A 778 22.43 36.09 -47.31
CA ILE A 778 21.49 36.03 -48.44
C ILE A 778 21.30 37.43 -49.03
N PRO A 779 20.98 37.57 -50.34
CA PRO A 779 20.62 38.83 -50.96
C PRO A 779 19.39 39.45 -50.30
N ILE A 780 19.41 40.76 -50.04
CA ILE A 780 18.19 41.45 -49.57
C ILE A 780 17.28 41.65 -50.77
N MET A 781 16.09 41.04 -50.75
CA MET A 781 15.11 41.12 -51.80
C MET A 781 14.10 42.25 -51.52
N LYS A 782 13.67 42.94 -52.53
CA LYS A 782 12.56 43.89 -52.51
C LYS A 782 11.72 43.71 -53.76
N ASP A 783 10.44 43.45 -53.56
CA ASP A 783 9.44 43.17 -54.63
C ASP A 783 9.85 42.07 -55.57
N GLY A 784 10.60 41.04 -55.06
CA GLY A 784 11.09 39.89 -55.79
C GLY A 784 12.45 40.05 -56.46
N GLU A 785 13.05 41.23 -56.40
CA GLU A 785 14.38 41.50 -56.99
C GLU A 785 15.43 41.83 -55.91
N PRO A 786 16.73 41.48 -56.09
CA PRO A 786 17.78 41.81 -55.15
C PRO A 786 18.03 43.34 -55.12
N VAL A 787 18.08 43.91 -53.93
CA VAL A 787 18.49 45.32 -53.76
C VAL A 787 19.96 45.38 -54.04
N LEU A 788 20.35 46.24 -54.99
CA LEU A 788 21.76 46.50 -55.34
C LEU A 788 22.36 47.62 -54.49
N ASP A 789 23.63 47.53 -54.23
CA ASP A 789 24.44 48.56 -53.62
C ASP A 789 24.84 49.62 -54.67
N PRO A 790 25.47 50.73 -54.31
CA PRO A 790 25.93 51.73 -55.30
C PRO A 790 26.92 51.22 -56.33
N GLU A 791 27.52 50.07 -56.09
CA GLU A 791 28.47 49.40 -56.99
C GLU A 791 27.78 48.34 -57.89
N GLY A 792 26.43 48.19 -57.83
CA GLY A 792 25.65 47.28 -58.64
C GLY A 792 25.69 45.84 -58.16
N LYS A 793 26.22 45.55 -57.00
CA LYS A 793 26.20 44.18 -56.38
C LYS A 793 24.99 43.98 -55.49
N PRO A 794 24.48 42.72 -55.40
CA PRO A 794 23.42 42.43 -54.44
C PRO A 794 23.82 42.83 -53.01
N LYS A 795 23.02 43.66 -52.37
CA LYS A 795 23.18 43.98 -50.96
C LYS A 795 22.86 42.77 -50.12
N MET A 796 23.86 42.29 -49.38
CA MET A 796 23.73 41.06 -48.58
C MET A 796 23.10 41.31 -47.19
N GLY A 797 22.19 40.48 -46.82
CA GLY A 797 21.60 40.39 -45.49
C GLY A 797 21.98 39.09 -44.79
N THR A 798 21.36 38.76 -43.70
CA THR A 798 21.49 37.48 -43.03
C THR A 798 20.13 36.86 -42.94
N ASP A 799 19.98 35.61 -43.31
CA ASP A 799 18.75 34.86 -43.07
C ASP A 799 18.57 34.62 -41.58
N GLY A 800 17.65 35.33 -40.97
CA GLY A 800 17.33 35.22 -39.55
C GLY A 800 18.50 35.64 -38.63
N TYR A 801 18.81 34.80 -37.65
CA TYR A 801 19.84 35.03 -36.64
C TYR A 801 21.09 34.19 -36.94
N ARG A 802 22.24 34.86 -37.09
CA ARG A 802 23.49 34.12 -37.26
C ARG A 802 23.78 33.24 -36.05
N LEU A 803 24.11 31.98 -36.32
CA LEU A 803 24.53 31.04 -35.29
C LEU A 803 25.93 31.44 -34.78
N ALA A 804 26.01 31.75 -33.50
CA ALA A 804 27.28 32.03 -32.84
C ALA A 804 28.01 30.72 -32.54
N LYS A 805 29.31 30.65 -32.85
CA LYS A 805 30.16 29.50 -32.58
C LYS A 805 30.25 29.17 -31.08
N ASN A 806 30.15 30.17 -30.21
CA ASN A 806 30.21 30.05 -28.77
C ASN A 806 29.14 30.91 -28.10
N ARG A 807 28.67 30.52 -26.91
CA ARG A 807 27.82 31.32 -26.01
C ARG A 807 28.56 32.52 -25.45
N GLY A 808 27.85 33.50 -24.86
CA GLY A 808 28.42 34.63 -24.09
C GLY A 808 28.84 35.81 -24.93
N GLY A 809 28.47 35.86 -26.24
CA GLY A 809 28.65 37.02 -27.08
C GLY A 809 27.80 38.25 -26.71
N SER A 810 28.10 39.42 -27.30
CA SER A 810 27.34 40.67 -27.07
C SER A 810 26.01 40.75 -27.82
N GLY A 811 25.70 39.73 -28.64
CA GLY A 811 24.47 39.64 -29.44
C GLY A 811 24.50 40.59 -30.66
N VAL A 812 23.45 40.48 -31.46
CA VAL A 812 23.17 41.25 -32.65
C VAL A 812 21.83 41.95 -32.53
N LYS A 813 21.66 43.12 -33.25
CA LYS A 813 20.40 43.85 -33.17
C LYS A 813 19.22 43.01 -33.71
N THR A 814 18.17 42.86 -32.89
CA THR A 814 16.95 42.12 -33.27
C THR A 814 15.77 43.05 -33.55
N MET A 815 15.72 44.22 -32.91
CA MET A 815 14.67 45.23 -33.10
C MET A 815 15.29 46.63 -32.95
N ASN A 816 14.89 47.59 -33.78
CA ASN A 816 15.21 48.99 -33.60
C ASN A 816 14.12 49.65 -32.76
N LEU A 817 14.44 50.05 -31.56
CA LEU A 817 13.52 50.64 -30.60
C LEU A 817 13.43 52.18 -30.79
N ASN A 818 12.30 52.76 -30.46
CA ASN A 818 12.14 54.20 -30.34
C ASN A 818 12.85 54.72 -29.05
N ASP A 819 13.05 56.00 -28.94
CA ASP A 819 13.62 56.58 -27.70
C ASP A 819 12.67 56.29 -26.52
N GLY A 820 13.23 55.80 -25.42
CA GLY A 820 12.47 55.41 -24.23
C GLY A 820 11.62 54.17 -24.37
N ASP A 821 11.79 53.34 -25.43
CA ASP A 821 11.13 52.07 -25.62
C ASP A 821 12.08 50.91 -25.23
N ALA A 822 11.51 49.82 -24.76
CA ALA A 822 12.25 48.60 -24.44
C ALA A 822 11.51 47.37 -24.95
N ILE A 823 12.22 46.28 -25.22
CA ILE A 823 11.53 44.97 -25.47
C ILE A 823 10.90 44.51 -24.17
N SER A 824 9.60 44.25 -24.20
CA SER A 824 8.80 43.75 -23.08
C SER A 824 8.72 42.22 -23.10
N ARG A 825 8.47 41.59 -24.26
CA ARG A 825 8.24 40.14 -24.34
C ARG A 825 8.80 39.57 -25.66
N VAL A 826 9.07 38.25 -25.60
CA VAL A 826 9.56 37.45 -26.73
C VAL A 826 8.85 36.15 -26.77
N HIS A 827 8.33 35.75 -27.97
CA HIS A 827 7.69 34.47 -28.20
C HIS A 827 8.27 33.75 -29.40
N GLN A 828 8.21 32.44 -29.30
CA GLN A 828 8.40 31.53 -30.42
C GLN A 828 7.08 31.38 -31.17
N ILE A 829 7.09 31.54 -32.47
CA ILE A 829 5.93 31.37 -33.37
C ILE A 829 6.29 30.33 -34.42
N PRO A 830 5.96 29.06 -34.16
CA PRO A 830 6.16 27.99 -35.16
C PRO A 830 5.09 28.03 -36.24
N ASP A 831 3.86 28.41 -35.93
CA ASP A 831 2.74 28.45 -36.87
C ASP A 831 2.13 29.87 -36.95
N LEU A 832 1.73 30.28 -38.17
CA LEU A 832 1.10 31.56 -38.42
C LEU A 832 -0.34 31.65 -37.90
N GLU A 833 -1.00 30.51 -37.75
CA GLU A 833 -2.36 30.41 -37.19
C GLU A 833 -2.37 30.43 -35.67
N ASP A 834 -1.18 30.38 -35.01
CA ASP A 834 -1.07 30.59 -33.58
C ASP A 834 -1.78 31.87 -33.14
N GLN A 835 -2.44 31.78 -31.98
CA GLN A 835 -3.15 32.92 -31.42
C GLN A 835 -2.29 33.61 -30.37
N LEU A 836 -2.29 34.93 -30.39
CA LEU A 836 -1.56 35.78 -29.46
C LEU A 836 -2.53 36.55 -28.56
N PHE A 837 -2.29 36.51 -27.29
CA PHE A 837 -2.97 37.34 -26.29
C PHE A 837 -1.98 38.43 -25.82
N LEU A 838 -2.36 39.67 -25.96
CA LEU A 838 -1.59 40.83 -25.51
C LEU A 838 -2.36 41.51 -24.39
N LEU A 839 -1.63 41.85 -23.30
CA LEU A 839 -2.20 42.53 -22.13
C LEU A 839 -1.45 43.81 -21.84
N SER A 840 -2.18 44.89 -21.71
CA SER A 840 -1.65 46.17 -21.26
C SER A 840 -1.71 46.32 -19.72
N ARG A 841 -0.92 47.25 -19.15
CA ARG A 841 -0.91 47.55 -17.71
C ARG A 841 -2.28 47.96 -17.17
N LYS A 842 -3.09 48.63 -17.97
CA LYS A 842 -4.48 49.03 -17.62
C LYS A 842 -5.51 47.91 -17.80
N GLY A 843 -5.09 46.69 -18.10
CA GLY A 843 -5.98 45.54 -18.17
C GLY A 843 -6.68 45.32 -19.52
N THR A 844 -6.26 46.04 -20.58
CA THR A 844 -6.80 45.82 -21.93
C THR A 844 -6.19 44.56 -22.53
N VAL A 845 -7.03 43.58 -22.92
CA VAL A 845 -6.61 42.35 -23.56
C VAL A 845 -6.98 42.38 -25.05
N ILE A 846 -6.03 42.08 -25.93
CA ILE A 846 -6.27 41.87 -27.36
C ILE A 846 -5.86 40.45 -27.73
N ARG A 847 -6.67 39.80 -28.53
CA ARG A 847 -6.35 38.52 -29.19
C ARG A 847 -6.20 38.75 -30.68
N LEU A 848 -5.10 38.25 -31.26
CA LEU A 848 -4.81 38.33 -32.68
C LEU A 848 -4.09 37.09 -33.19
N SER A 849 -4.26 36.73 -34.47
CA SER A 849 -3.46 35.67 -35.06
C SER A 849 -2.02 36.12 -35.28
N ALA A 850 -1.07 35.19 -35.15
CA ALA A 850 0.35 35.48 -35.41
C ALA A 850 0.58 35.95 -36.86
N SER A 851 -0.26 35.52 -37.82
CA SER A 851 -0.25 35.99 -39.22
C SER A 851 -0.44 37.49 -39.33
N GLN A 852 -1.12 38.13 -38.39
CA GLN A 852 -1.37 39.58 -38.38
C GLN A 852 -0.14 40.41 -37.93
N THR A 853 0.88 39.75 -37.36
CA THR A 853 2.16 40.40 -37.06
C THR A 853 3.08 40.29 -38.26
N LYS A 854 3.60 41.41 -38.75
CA LYS A 854 4.40 41.41 -39.98
C LYS A 854 5.74 40.70 -39.80
N GLU A 855 6.03 39.73 -40.66
CA GLU A 855 7.39 39.22 -40.81
C GLU A 855 8.25 40.26 -41.53
N THR A 856 9.44 40.51 -41.02
CA THR A 856 10.37 41.46 -41.63
C THR A 856 11.66 40.76 -42.04
N SER A 857 12.04 40.91 -43.31
CA SER A 857 13.28 40.39 -43.87
C SER A 857 14.55 41.02 -43.22
N GLY A 858 14.39 42.16 -42.56
CA GLY A 858 15.48 42.87 -41.88
C GLY A 858 15.40 42.75 -40.33
N ARG A 859 16.39 42.09 -39.74
CA ARG A 859 16.52 41.89 -38.31
C ARG A 859 16.45 43.18 -37.48
N SER A 860 16.93 44.31 -37.98
CA SER A 860 17.03 45.62 -37.33
C SER A 860 15.84 46.56 -37.60
N SER A 861 14.73 46.10 -38.19
CA SER A 861 13.55 46.95 -38.40
C SER A 861 12.80 47.29 -37.10
N LYS A 862 12.00 48.37 -37.11
CA LYS A 862 11.16 48.79 -35.94
C LYS A 862 9.92 47.91 -35.72
N GLY A 863 9.55 47.08 -36.68
CA GLY A 863 8.28 46.32 -36.64
C GLY A 863 7.05 47.18 -36.97
N THR A 864 5.89 46.63 -36.67
CA THR A 864 4.56 47.28 -36.89
C THR A 864 3.82 47.42 -35.55
N ARG A 865 2.84 48.29 -35.51
CA ARG A 865 2.02 48.43 -34.30
C ARG A 865 1.05 47.24 -34.18
N VAL A 866 1.12 46.54 -33.07
CA VAL A 866 0.27 45.38 -32.75
C VAL A 866 -0.79 45.71 -31.72
N MET A 867 -0.54 46.74 -30.88
CA MET A 867 -1.47 47.26 -29.89
C MET A 867 -1.44 48.76 -29.84
N GLU A 868 -2.61 49.45 -29.87
CA GLU A 868 -2.67 50.92 -29.74
C GLU A 868 -2.66 51.32 -28.27
N LEU A 869 -1.57 51.90 -27.83
CA LEU A 869 -1.30 52.30 -26.43
C LEU A 869 -1.12 53.82 -26.29
N ARG A 870 -1.31 54.59 -27.40
CA ARG A 870 -1.21 56.06 -27.41
C ARG A 870 -2.56 56.72 -27.24
N ASN A 871 -2.57 57.84 -26.57
CA ASN A 871 -3.70 58.77 -26.62
C ASN A 871 -3.57 59.64 -27.90
N LYS A 872 -4.55 59.51 -28.80
CA LYS A 872 -4.57 60.25 -30.05
C LYS A 872 -4.65 61.78 -29.85
N GLU A 873 -5.17 62.25 -28.73
CA GLU A 873 -5.36 63.66 -28.45
C GLU A 873 -4.14 64.31 -27.77
N LYS A 874 -3.35 63.55 -26.99
CA LYS A 874 -2.22 64.06 -26.22
C LYS A 874 -0.82 63.64 -26.72
N ASN A 875 -0.74 62.92 -27.83
CA ASN A 875 0.47 62.48 -28.48
C ASN A 875 1.46 61.71 -27.58
N GLY A 876 1.01 61.22 -26.43
CA GLY A 876 1.78 60.45 -25.44
C GLY A 876 1.26 59.02 -25.24
N PHE A 877 2.15 58.14 -24.70
CA PHE A 877 1.73 56.80 -24.29
C PHE A 877 0.98 56.87 -22.98
N ILE A 878 -0.19 56.25 -22.93
CA ILE A 878 -1.07 56.21 -21.75
C ILE A 878 -1.09 54.85 -21.08
N ASP A 879 -0.49 53.85 -21.73
CA ASP A 879 -0.49 52.46 -21.29
C ASP A 879 0.76 51.76 -21.83
N GLU A 880 1.11 50.60 -21.26
CA GLU A 880 2.26 49.79 -21.62
C GLU A 880 1.86 48.32 -21.85
N LEU A 881 2.50 47.66 -22.82
CA LEU A 881 2.39 46.23 -23.00
C LEU A 881 3.24 45.51 -21.94
N ILE A 882 2.59 44.89 -21.00
CA ILE A 882 3.28 44.23 -19.87
C ILE A 882 3.34 42.73 -20.02
N TYR A 883 2.40 42.12 -20.77
CA TYR A 883 2.32 40.69 -20.91
C TYR A 883 1.82 40.24 -22.28
N SER A 884 2.30 39.07 -22.72
CA SER A 884 1.74 38.38 -23.90
C SER A 884 1.86 36.87 -23.72
N ALA A 885 0.90 36.15 -24.28
CA ALA A 885 0.89 34.67 -24.32
C ALA A 885 0.59 34.19 -25.73
N ARG A 886 1.05 32.98 -26.04
CA ARG A 886 0.77 32.25 -27.29
C ARG A 886 -0.12 31.05 -26.99
N MET A 887 -1.10 30.83 -27.86
CA MET A 887 -1.91 29.62 -27.92
C MET A 887 -1.61 28.91 -29.24
N PRO A 888 -1.17 27.66 -29.25
CA PRO A 888 -0.90 26.89 -30.45
C PRO A 888 -2.15 26.74 -31.36
N ALA A 889 -1.94 26.68 -32.67
CA ALA A 889 -2.99 26.56 -33.68
C ALA A 889 -3.78 25.25 -33.51
N GLU A 890 -3.11 24.15 -33.23
CA GLU A 890 -3.69 22.83 -33.02
C GLU A 890 -4.75 22.83 -31.89
N LEU A 891 -4.49 23.52 -30.82
CA LEU A 891 -5.44 23.69 -29.71
C LEU A 891 -6.59 24.64 -30.06
N ALA A 892 -6.36 25.57 -31.00
CA ALA A 892 -7.40 26.48 -31.49
C ALA A 892 -8.36 25.76 -32.46
N GLU A 893 -7.91 24.77 -33.22
CA GLU A 893 -8.71 23.96 -34.15
C GLU A 893 -9.51 22.87 -33.43
N GLN A 894 -8.97 22.20 -32.41
CA GLN A 894 -9.70 21.23 -31.58
C GLN A 894 -10.92 21.86 -30.92
N ILE A 895 -10.84 23.11 -30.55
CA ILE A 895 -11.95 23.90 -29.98
C ILE A 895 -13.06 24.14 -31.01
N ILE A 896 -12.79 24.06 -32.31
CA ILE A 896 -13.76 24.29 -33.39
C ILE A 896 -14.46 22.98 -33.76
N THR A 897 -13.72 21.86 -33.81
CA THR A 897 -14.27 20.54 -34.22
C THR A 897 -15.21 19.95 -33.16
N GLU A 898 -14.98 20.19 -31.87
CA GLU A 898 -15.89 19.76 -30.80
C GLU A 898 -17.20 20.56 -30.73
N GLN A 899 -17.22 21.78 -31.29
CA GLN A 899 -18.46 22.57 -31.37
C GLN A 899 -19.39 22.11 -32.50
N ASP A 900 -18.85 21.54 -33.58
CA ASP A 900 -19.67 21.02 -34.70
C ASP A 900 -20.28 19.64 -34.41
N THR A 901 -19.70 18.90 -33.43
CA THR A 901 -20.23 17.59 -33.00
C THR A 901 -21.18 17.65 -31.80
N GLY A 902 -21.28 18.78 -31.13
CA GLY A 902 -22.13 18.98 -29.92
C GLY A 902 -23.53 19.53 -30.18
N GLU A 903 -23.86 19.96 -31.42
CA GLU A 903 -25.19 20.54 -31.76
C GLU A 903 -26.19 19.53 -32.34
N SER A 904 -25.91 18.21 -32.32
CA SER A 904 -26.83 17.22 -32.93
C SER A 904 -27.46 16.22 -31.96
N THR A 905 -27.49 16.51 -30.63
CA THR A 905 -28.18 15.66 -29.65
C THR A 905 -29.00 16.41 -28.61
N GLU A 906 -29.74 17.46 -29.04
CA GLU A 906 -30.87 17.95 -28.28
C GLU A 906 -32.07 18.09 -29.26
N GLU A 907 -32.70 16.96 -29.56
CA GLU A 907 -34.10 16.81 -30.01
C GLU A 907 -34.33 15.30 -30.32
N GLU A 908 -34.69 14.50 -29.23
CA GLU A 908 -35.75 13.49 -29.21
C GLU A 908 -36.01 13.02 -27.77
#